data_8e9c371f9af90ca1ee6fac2f3f205909
#
_entry.id   8e9c371f9af90ca1ee6fac2f3f205909
#
_cell.length_a   1.000
_cell.length_b   1.000
_cell.length_c   1.000
_cell.angle_alpha   90.00
_cell.angle_beta   90.00
_cell.angle_gamma   90.00
#
_symmetry.space_group_name_H-M   'P 1'
#
loop_
_entity.id
_entity.type
_entity.pdbx_description
1 polymer ?
#
loop_
_entity_poly.entity_id
_entity_poly.type
_entity_poly.pdbx_seq_one_letter_code
_entity_poly.pdbx_strand_id
1 'polypeptide(L)'
;MKFKKMFFLFFVGCGPLFLQAQQNQLQHFNVANGLPQSDVVDVVQDKIGYIWFATQGGGIARFDGSDFDVFSQKNGLLSNFANSFFLKNDSLFIGTNNGLSIKVKNRFKNYKTPKVNKIIYLDKQIYLATNQGVYQFKKEYVTPIKINLKIDLSTVLDIQYKNSFYWIQTSNKIWKLTTLNSKSIIKKSSLKEFDVVFNSQKSIIKNLKIDDSIKSIIHKIFIDRQKNTWILTQENGVYKSVSSNFKHFNAIENHAINEITAIHQKNKNIWFTDTNRNLFAIDSLGIRFIRKNNFKTTSITTDANNNLWFGSQKKGIYIFRKSNDSLSSSGFNIERLHSGNGLQTNNIQNIIIQNDTVWLVTKKNGILKLAYNFKGNFVEKISTFNQNNGLKDQLITTSLLYNNKIWYGTLYGDLGIINNNKITHYSNFLNLNTAINSLVFSTNDLYIGTLGNGIWKTSISKLSSPKPINEEFLSSKNSYQLLFDAKNQLWMGSEKGVDKIEFQNNIISKSTLYNANDGFIGIETTKNTSLEDNDGNIWFGTKNGITKFTPSENQKTLLKPTVYFEEIQVSNQSIDSIQKQFKNTVLQLSPAQNNISFRFKTVDINQPKRIEYQYILNETQSSWSSNNTVNFANLTSRNYTFSVISRNASKIESEPVIFNFFIDKPLYQKTWFILSIVSFLAVVFFLFIYFYFKRKQQENQQKIKKLTLENHLITLEQKALQLQMNPHFIFNVLNGIKAFGNNGNTNELNSTISQFASLLRSLLHNSRKEEINLSEEIETLKNYLDLEQKMNANFEYTITTETQNIAKEEIFIPPMLVQPFVENSIKHGFKNSEGKLSILFKTNNNHLMCTIIDNGIGIEQSKKLKLTSNHTSVALKVTKERIENLSETSWLKIKETFEKNQITGTKVEFQIPLKTDY
;
A
#
# COMPACT_ATOMS: atom_id res chain seq x y z
N MET A 1 59.59 67.30 -16.53
CA MET A 1 58.19 67.25 -16.89
C MET A 1 57.93 65.83 -17.36
N LYS A 2 57.37 64.94 -16.48
CA LYS A 2 56.74 63.68 -16.80
C LYS A 2 55.71 63.36 -15.74
N PHE A 3 54.39 63.39 -16.09
CA PHE A 3 53.27 63.02 -15.27
C PHE A 3 53.23 61.51 -15.18
N LYS A 4 53.37 60.91 -13.98
CA LYS A 4 53.01 59.53 -13.70
C LYS A 4 51.52 59.46 -13.35
N LYS A 5 50.70 58.83 -14.23
CA LYS A 5 49.36 58.47 -13.93
C LYS A 5 49.37 57.20 -13.03
N MET A 6 48.86 57.35 -11.80
CA MET A 6 48.67 56.32 -10.83
C MET A 6 47.31 55.65 -11.12
N PHE A 7 47.38 54.44 -11.65
CA PHE A 7 46.20 53.59 -11.87
C PHE A 7 45.83 52.93 -10.54
N PHE A 8 44.74 53.36 -9.88
CA PHE A 8 44.15 52.72 -8.74
C PHE A 8 43.31 51.54 -9.27
N LEU A 9 43.81 50.30 -9.17
CA LEU A 9 43.05 49.09 -9.39
C LEU A 9 42.15 48.87 -8.18
N PHE A 10 40.86 49.18 -8.35
CA PHE A 10 39.82 48.75 -7.44
C PHE A 10 39.62 47.26 -7.66
N PHE A 11 40.25 46.40 -6.83
CA PHE A 11 39.88 44.99 -6.71
C PHE A 11 38.54 44.93 -5.99
N VAL A 12 37.44 44.97 -6.75
CA VAL A 12 36.16 44.50 -6.27
C VAL A 12 36.29 43.00 -6.10
N GLY A 13 36.46 42.59 -4.86
CA GLY A 13 36.44 41.19 -4.47
C GLY A 13 35.06 40.61 -4.82
N CYS A 14 34.97 40.08 -6.01
CA CYS A 14 33.90 39.13 -6.31
C CYS A 14 34.19 37.87 -5.49
N GLY A 15 33.69 37.84 -4.25
CA GLY A 15 33.63 36.57 -3.52
C GLY A 15 32.92 35.58 -4.38
N PRO A 16 33.40 34.33 -4.53
CA PRO A 16 32.68 33.32 -5.27
C PRO A 16 31.31 33.19 -4.64
N LEU A 17 30.26 33.55 -5.36
CA LEU A 17 28.90 33.16 -5.09
C LEU A 17 28.90 31.63 -5.15
N PHE A 18 29.10 30.97 -4.00
CA PHE A 18 28.92 29.54 -3.87
C PHE A 18 27.47 29.21 -4.21
N LEU A 19 27.24 28.83 -5.45
CA LEU A 19 26.02 28.23 -5.88
C LEU A 19 25.87 26.90 -5.11
N GLN A 20 25.14 26.94 -4.01
CA GLN A 20 24.69 25.72 -3.38
C GLN A 20 23.88 24.97 -4.44
N ALA A 21 24.38 23.83 -4.89
CA ALA A 21 23.65 22.89 -5.70
C ALA A 21 22.55 22.25 -4.84
N GLN A 22 21.54 23.04 -4.53
CA GLN A 22 20.29 22.61 -3.98
C GLN A 22 19.55 21.95 -5.15
N GLN A 23 19.77 20.65 -5.39
CA GLN A 23 18.92 19.88 -6.29
C GLN A 23 17.53 19.83 -5.63
N ASN A 24 16.63 20.70 -6.08
CA ASN A 24 15.21 20.43 -5.98
C ASN A 24 15.02 19.17 -6.80
N GLN A 25 14.96 18.00 -6.16
CA GLN A 25 14.72 16.75 -6.89
C GLN A 25 13.33 16.83 -7.48
N LEU A 26 13.32 16.93 -8.80
CA LEU A 26 12.12 16.94 -9.59
C LEU A 26 11.73 15.48 -9.85
N GLN A 27 10.53 15.12 -9.47
CA GLN A 27 9.94 13.85 -9.89
C GLN A 27 9.68 13.92 -11.40
N HIS A 28 10.28 13.04 -12.17
CA HIS A 28 10.18 13.02 -13.63
C HIS A 28 9.11 12.03 -14.08
N PHE A 29 8.20 12.49 -14.92
CA PHE A 29 7.16 11.68 -15.54
C PHE A 29 7.37 11.71 -17.07
N ASN A 30 7.51 10.56 -17.66
CA ASN A 30 7.68 10.36 -19.11
C ASN A 30 6.80 9.20 -19.60
N VAL A 31 7.03 8.76 -20.83
CA VAL A 31 6.26 7.66 -21.43
C VAL A 31 6.36 6.35 -20.63
N ALA A 32 7.50 6.07 -19.99
CA ALA A 32 7.66 4.89 -19.16
C ALA A 32 6.77 4.91 -17.90
N ASN A 33 6.33 6.10 -17.47
CA ASN A 33 5.41 6.29 -16.35
C ASN A 33 3.93 6.35 -16.77
N GLY A 34 3.62 6.17 -18.06
CA GLY A 34 2.25 6.19 -18.58
C GLY A 34 1.82 7.52 -19.24
N LEU A 35 2.70 8.52 -19.32
CA LEU A 35 2.45 9.72 -20.11
C LEU A 35 2.37 9.35 -21.59
N PRO A 36 1.35 9.78 -22.38
CA PRO A 36 1.18 9.29 -23.75
C PRO A 36 2.23 9.81 -24.74
N GLN A 37 2.89 10.94 -24.42
CA GLN A 37 3.95 11.54 -25.24
C GLN A 37 4.79 12.48 -24.35
N SER A 38 6.09 12.59 -24.66
CA SER A 38 7.04 13.40 -23.89
C SER A 38 7.00 14.91 -24.20
N ASP A 39 6.42 15.31 -25.34
CA ASP A 39 6.22 16.73 -25.66
C ASP A 39 4.88 17.21 -25.07
N VAL A 40 4.96 17.96 -23.97
CA VAL A 40 3.80 18.43 -23.19
C VAL A 40 3.71 19.95 -23.22
N VAL A 41 2.63 20.46 -23.79
CA VAL A 41 2.50 21.88 -24.10
C VAL A 41 1.57 22.66 -23.15
N ASP A 42 0.58 22.02 -22.56
CA ASP A 42 -0.36 22.70 -21.65
C ASP A 42 -0.81 21.81 -20.51
N VAL A 43 -1.23 22.44 -19.39
CA VAL A 43 -1.67 21.78 -18.18
C VAL A 43 -2.75 22.59 -17.47
N VAL A 44 -3.74 21.89 -16.91
CA VAL A 44 -4.75 22.48 -16.02
C VAL A 44 -5.09 21.51 -14.91
N GLN A 45 -5.59 22.02 -13.79
CA GLN A 45 -6.15 21.20 -12.70
C GLN A 45 -7.65 21.40 -12.62
N ASP A 46 -8.43 20.31 -12.65
CA ASP A 46 -9.88 20.37 -12.53
C ASP A 46 -10.36 20.53 -11.08
N LYS A 47 -11.67 20.69 -10.87
CA LYS A 47 -12.26 20.90 -9.54
C LYS A 47 -12.06 19.71 -8.59
N ILE A 48 -12.02 18.51 -9.14
CA ILE A 48 -11.85 17.27 -8.40
C ILE A 48 -10.40 17.15 -7.87
N GLY A 49 -9.43 17.70 -8.62
CA GLY A 49 -8.02 17.69 -8.27
C GLY A 49 -7.12 17.02 -9.33
N TYR A 50 -7.71 16.40 -10.35
CA TYR A 50 -6.94 15.83 -11.45
C TYR A 50 -6.11 16.87 -12.18
N ILE A 51 -4.88 16.48 -12.56
CA ILE A 51 -4.03 17.27 -13.46
C ILE A 51 -4.19 16.74 -14.88
N TRP A 52 -4.53 17.64 -15.82
CA TRP A 52 -4.68 17.31 -17.22
C TRP A 52 -3.50 17.84 -18.01
N PHE A 53 -2.89 17.00 -18.87
CA PHE A 53 -1.75 17.34 -19.73
C PHE A 53 -2.14 17.25 -21.19
N ALA A 54 -1.83 18.28 -21.97
CA ALA A 54 -1.97 18.31 -23.42
C ALA A 54 -0.65 17.90 -24.07
N THR A 55 -0.67 16.90 -24.96
CA THR A 55 0.53 16.36 -25.58
C THR A 55 0.52 16.49 -27.10
N GLN A 56 1.70 16.56 -27.71
CA GLN A 56 1.87 16.66 -29.14
C GLN A 56 1.98 15.25 -29.77
N GLY A 57 0.82 14.65 -30.09
CA GLY A 57 0.72 13.37 -30.78
C GLY A 57 0.16 12.22 -29.97
N GLY A 58 0.18 12.32 -28.62
CA GLY A 58 -0.34 11.29 -27.71
C GLY A 58 -1.80 11.50 -27.25
N GLY A 59 -2.41 12.62 -27.60
CA GLY A 59 -3.72 13.05 -27.09
C GLY A 59 -3.60 13.85 -25.81
N ILE A 60 -4.48 13.57 -24.85
CA ILE A 60 -4.45 14.19 -23.53
C ILE A 60 -4.34 13.15 -22.44
N ALA A 61 -3.69 13.48 -21.33
CA ALA A 61 -3.55 12.61 -20.17
C ALA A 61 -4.18 13.25 -18.93
N ARG A 62 -4.87 12.45 -18.11
CA ARG A 62 -5.41 12.82 -16.81
C ARG A 62 -4.62 12.10 -15.74
N PHE A 63 -4.05 12.82 -14.79
CA PHE A 63 -3.23 12.30 -13.71
C PHE A 63 -3.94 12.44 -12.36
N ASP A 64 -3.97 11.37 -11.55
CA ASP A 64 -4.65 11.33 -10.25
C ASP A 64 -3.70 11.40 -9.04
N GLY A 65 -2.40 11.46 -9.30
CA GLY A 65 -1.34 11.37 -8.30
C GLY A 65 -0.53 10.07 -8.39
N SER A 66 -1.10 9.01 -8.98
CA SER A 66 -0.44 7.71 -9.19
C SER A 66 -0.35 7.33 -10.66
N ASP A 67 -1.46 7.43 -11.40
CA ASP A 67 -1.62 6.87 -12.73
C ASP A 67 -2.11 7.89 -13.76
N PHE A 68 -1.81 7.62 -15.03
CA PHE A 68 -2.28 8.42 -16.15
C PHE A 68 -3.41 7.71 -16.89
N ASP A 69 -4.56 8.38 -17.00
CA ASP A 69 -5.63 7.99 -17.92
C ASP A 69 -5.44 8.73 -19.23
N VAL A 70 -5.29 8.01 -20.34
CA VAL A 70 -5.03 8.58 -21.66
C VAL A 70 -6.30 8.65 -22.50
N PHE A 71 -6.55 9.82 -23.11
CA PHE A 71 -7.65 10.04 -24.04
C PHE A 71 -7.10 10.47 -25.40
N SER A 72 -7.43 9.71 -26.43
CA SER A 72 -6.97 9.88 -27.81
C SER A 72 -8.14 9.95 -28.77
N GLN A 73 -7.86 9.98 -30.06
CA GLN A 73 -8.90 9.87 -31.11
C GLN A 73 -9.74 8.58 -30.95
N LYS A 74 -9.15 7.49 -30.48
CA LYS A 74 -9.88 6.23 -30.19
C LYS A 74 -10.97 6.41 -29.15
N ASN A 75 -10.80 7.37 -28.24
CA ASN A 75 -11.78 7.70 -27.20
C ASN A 75 -12.74 8.84 -27.61
N GLY A 76 -12.62 9.34 -28.86
CA GLY A 76 -13.48 10.39 -29.40
C GLY A 76 -12.88 11.81 -29.36
N LEU A 77 -11.62 11.99 -28.99
CA LEU A 77 -10.92 13.27 -29.14
C LEU A 77 -10.74 13.60 -30.62
N LEU A 78 -10.85 14.88 -31.02
CA LEU A 78 -10.81 15.29 -32.41
C LEU A 78 -9.43 15.10 -33.08
N SER A 79 -8.35 15.23 -32.34
CA SER A 79 -6.96 15.00 -32.76
C SER A 79 -6.08 14.62 -31.58
N ASN A 80 -5.06 13.77 -31.82
CA ASN A 80 -4.05 13.44 -30.84
C ASN A 80 -3.03 14.58 -30.55
N PHE A 81 -3.04 15.63 -31.38
CA PHE A 81 -2.25 16.83 -31.15
C PHE A 81 -3.08 17.84 -30.40
N ALA A 82 -2.93 17.89 -29.08
CA ALA A 82 -3.60 18.83 -28.18
C ALA A 82 -2.67 20.00 -27.86
N ASN A 83 -3.14 21.23 -28.00
CA ASN A 83 -2.31 22.44 -27.93
C ASN A 83 -2.64 23.31 -26.71
N SER A 84 -3.90 23.32 -26.26
CA SER A 84 -4.34 24.23 -25.22
C SER A 84 -5.56 23.72 -24.47
N PHE A 85 -5.63 24.04 -23.19
CA PHE A 85 -6.75 23.74 -22.31
C PHE A 85 -7.43 25.01 -21.80
N PHE A 86 -8.73 24.91 -21.59
CA PHE A 86 -9.51 25.83 -20.81
C PHE A 86 -10.62 25.10 -20.04
N LEU A 87 -10.76 25.40 -18.75
CA LEU A 87 -11.79 24.81 -17.89
C LEU A 87 -12.89 25.82 -17.61
N LYS A 88 -14.13 25.42 -17.89
CA LYS A 88 -15.31 26.20 -17.50
C LYS A 88 -16.36 25.29 -16.89
N ASN A 89 -16.70 25.54 -15.64
CA ASN A 89 -17.55 24.67 -14.83
C ASN A 89 -16.97 23.24 -14.83
N ASP A 90 -17.72 22.23 -15.27
CA ASP A 90 -17.27 20.83 -15.31
C ASP A 90 -16.86 20.38 -16.74
N SER A 91 -16.66 21.35 -17.64
CA SER A 91 -16.29 21.10 -19.04
C SER A 91 -14.85 21.47 -19.32
N LEU A 92 -14.09 20.53 -19.88
CA LEU A 92 -12.72 20.75 -20.34
C LEU A 92 -12.74 21.03 -21.85
N PHE A 93 -12.36 22.23 -22.21
CA PHE A 93 -12.19 22.69 -23.59
C PHE A 93 -10.75 22.38 -24.02
N ILE A 94 -10.59 21.73 -25.17
CA ILE A 94 -9.32 21.21 -25.67
C ILE A 94 -9.10 21.74 -27.09
N GLY A 95 -8.14 22.61 -27.25
CA GLY A 95 -7.70 23.08 -28.55
C GLY A 95 -6.80 22.03 -29.21
N THR A 96 -7.13 21.61 -30.41
CA THR A 96 -6.40 20.57 -31.15
C THR A 96 -6.00 21.03 -32.53
N ASN A 97 -5.17 20.25 -33.24
CA ASN A 97 -4.80 20.55 -34.64
C ASN A 97 -5.99 20.52 -35.61
N ASN A 98 -7.07 19.81 -35.29
CA ASN A 98 -8.25 19.67 -36.13
C ASN A 98 -9.47 20.44 -35.63
N GLY A 99 -9.30 21.27 -34.59
CA GLY A 99 -10.38 22.09 -34.04
C GLY A 99 -10.51 22.00 -32.51
N LEU A 100 -11.72 22.27 -32.04
CA LEU A 100 -12.06 22.29 -30.63
C LEU A 100 -12.78 21.00 -30.22
N SER A 101 -12.29 20.34 -29.17
CA SER A 101 -13.01 19.28 -28.48
C SER A 101 -13.42 19.76 -27.08
N ILE A 102 -14.64 19.43 -26.66
CA ILE A 102 -15.15 19.72 -25.32
C ILE A 102 -15.47 18.41 -24.63
N LYS A 103 -14.78 18.13 -23.52
CA LYS A 103 -15.05 16.97 -22.70
C LYS A 103 -16.04 17.32 -21.61
N VAL A 104 -17.20 16.64 -21.64
CA VAL A 104 -18.23 16.76 -20.60
C VAL A 104 -18.49 15.36 -20.06
N LYS A 105 -18.26 15.16 -18.78
CA LYS A 105 -18.28 13.82 -18.17
C LYS A 105 -17.39 12.85 -18.98
N ASN A 106 -17.96 11.75 -19.49
CA ASN A 106 -17.20 10.71 -20.23
C ASN A 106 -17.31 10.84 -21.77
N ARG A 107 -17.77 11.97 -22.31
CA ARG A 107 -17.98 12.17 -23.75
C ARG A 107 -17.26 13.39 -24.28
N PHE A 108 -16.87 13.33 -25.55
CA PHE A 108 -16.34 14.46 -26.31
C PHE A 108 -17.41 15.01 -27.26
N LYS A 109 -17.56 16.32 -27.26
CA LYS A 109 -18.31 17.07 -28.26
C LYS A 109 -17.30 17.85 -29.11
N ASN A 110 -17.29 17.61 -30.42
CA ASN A 110 -16.25 18.06 -31.30
C ASN A 110 -16.75 19.12 -32.28
N TYR A 111 -15.92 20.15 -32.50
CA TYR A 111 -16.16 21.26 -33.45
C TYR A 111 -14.95 21.40 -34.38
N LYS A 112 -15.15 21.06 -35.67
CA LYS A 112 -14.10 21.20 -36.67
C LYS A 112 -13.82 22.68 -36.93
N THR A 113 -12.59 23.10 -36.73
CA THR A 113 -12.08 24.45 -37.00
C THR A 113 -10.62 24.31 -37.49
N PRO A 114 -9.98 25.38 -37.97
CA PRO A 114 -8.54 25.37 -38.13
C PRO A 114 -7.82 25.00 -36.80
N LYS A 115 -6.55 24.67 -36.89
CA LYS A 115 -5.71 24.35 -35.73
C LYS A 115 -5.91 25.42 -34.62
N VAL A 116 -6.36 24.99 -33.45
CA VAL A 116 -6.51 25.86 -32.28
C VAL A 116 -5.20 25.89 -31.51
N ASN A 117 -4.52 27.02 -31.47
CA ASN A 117 -3.26 27.22 -30.76
C ASN A 117 -3.51 27.56 -29.28
N LYS A 118 -4.54 28.40 -28.99
CA LYS A 118 -4.89 28.83 -27.62
C LYS A 118 -6.39 29.00 -27.47
N ILE A 119 -6.91 28.66 -26.28
CA ILE A 119 -8.29 28.92 -25.88
C ILE A 119 -8.25 29.99 -24.78
N ILE A 120 -9.08 31.02 -24.93
CA ILE A 120 -9.10 32.19 -24.06
C ILE A 120 -10.55 32.50 -23.64
N TYR A 121 -10.74 32.87 -22.38
CA TYR A 121 -12.03 33.33 -21.85
C TYR A 121 -11.94 34.81 -21.47
N LEU A 122 -12.63 35.63 -22.22
CA LEU A 122 -12.66 37.10 -22.06
C LEU A 122 -14.10 37.59 -22.22
N ASP A 123 -14.51 38.60 -21.44
CA ASP A 123 -15.84 39.22 -21.53
C ASP A 123 -16.99 38.20 -21.49
N LYS A 124 -16.88 37.18 -20.63
CA LYS A 124 -17.81 36.04 -20.50
C LYS A 124 -17.96 35.17 -21.76
N GLN A 125 -17.04 35.29 -22.73
CA GLN A 125 -17.05 34.58 -24.01
C GLN A 125 -15.75 33.77 -24.20
N ILE A 126 -15.82 32.70 -24.97
CA ILE A 126 -14.66 31.85 -25.31
C ILE A 126 -14.18 32.19 -26.72
N TYR A 127 -12.91 32.50 -26.83
CA TYR A 127 -12.23 32.79 -28.07
C TYR A 127 -11.17 31.73 -28.35
N LEU A 128 -10.95 31.43 -29.62
CA LEU A 128 -9.96 30.49 -30.14
C LEU A 128 -8.96 31.23 -31.00
N ALA A 129 -7.70 31.22 -30.60
CA ALA A 129 -6.59 31.62 -31.46
C ALA A 129 -6.26 30.49 -32.41
N THR A 130 -6.34 30.68 -33.68
CA THR A 130 -6.17 29.63 -34.69
C THR A 130 -5.17 30.00 -35.79
N ASN A 131 -4.79 29.02 -36.61
CA ASN A 131 -3.93 29.26 -37.80
C ASN A 131 -4.63 30.05 -38.93
N GLN A 132 -5.92 30.35 -38.78
CA GLN A 132 -6.70 31.11 -39.76
C GLN A 132 -7.47 32.25 -39.08
N GLY A 133 -6.88 32.88 -38.04
CA GLY A 133 -7.47 34.00 -37.35
C GLY A 133 -8.08 33.65 -35.99
N VAL A 134 -8.97 34.50 -35.52
CA VAL A 134 -9.67 34.37 -34.28
C VAL A 134 -11.07 33.84 -34.47
N TYR A 135 -11.43 32.82 -33.73
CA TYR A 135 -12.79 32.25 -33.74
C TYR A 135 -13.45 32.46 -32.36
N GLN A 136 -14.77 32.49 -32.32
CA GLN A 136 -15.59 32.60 -31.13
C GLN A 136 -16.45 31.35 -30.96
N PHE A 137 -16.49 30.80 -29.76
CA PHE A 137 -17.43 29.75 -29.39
C PHE A 137 -18.63 30.36 -28.66
N LYS A 138 -19.80 30.28 -29.28
CA LYS A 138 -21.06 30.84 -28.73
C LYS A 138 -22.23 29.93 -29.07
N LYS A 139 -23.11 29.64 -28.09
CA LYS A 139 -24.32 28.83 -28.30
C LYS A 139 -24.08 27.53 -29.06
N GLU A 140 -22.98 26.82 -28.69
CA GLU A 140 -22.59 25.56 -29.32
C GLU A 140 -22.15 25.63 -30.81
N TYR A 141 -21.80 26.79 -31.29
CA TYR A 141 -21.23 27.00 -32.61
C TYR A 141 -19.87 27.70 -32.48
N VAL A 142 -18.98 27.40 -33.45
CA VAL A 142 -17.70 28.08 -33.61
C VAL A 142 -17.73 28.88 -34.87
N THR A 143 -17.55 30.18 -34.75
CA THR A 143 -17.60 31.12 -35.92
C THR A 143 -16.35 31.99 -35.96
N PRO A 144 -15.82 32.28 -37.15
CA PRO A 144 -14.72 33.22 -37.30
C PRO A 144 -15.16 34.65 -36.94
N ILE A 145 -14.26 35.39 -36.32
CA ILE A 145 -14.47 36.80 -36.01
C ILE A 145 -13.80 37.66 -37.09
N LYS A 146 -14.60 38.54 -37.73
CA LYS A 146 -14.04 39.54 -38.66
C LYS A 146 -13.42 40.67 -37.83
N ILE A 147 -12.08 40.67 -37.76
CA ILE A 147 -11.29 41.76 -37.21
C ILE A 147 -10.84 42.65 -38.39
N ASN A 148 -10.49 43.90 -38.11
CA ASN A 148 -10.16 44.92 -39.12
C ASN A 148 -9.21 44.36 -40.20
N LEU A 149 -9.57 44.53 -41.49
CA LEU A 149 -8.87 43.99 -42.66
C LEU A 149 -7.42 44.46 -42.85
N LYS A 150 -6.94 45.45 -42.11
CA LYS A 150 -5.55 45.94 -42.18
C LYS A 150 -4.54 45.06 -41.40
N ILE A 151 -5.00 43.95 -40.76
CA ILE A 151 -4.17 43.07 -39.97
C ILE A 151 -4.10 41.70 -40.62
N ASP A 152 -2.87 41.21 -40.81
CA ASP A 152 -2.66 39.81 -41.15
C ASP A 152 -2.77 38.94 -39.86
N LEU A 153 -3.85 38.20 -39.79
CA LEU A 153 -4.16 37.24 -38.71
C LEU A 153 -4.10 35.80 -39.23
N SER A 154 -3.31 35.53 -40.28
CA SER A 154 -3.18 34.19 -40.87
C SER A 154 -2.79 33.12 -39.88
N THR A 155 -2.02 33.49 -38.82
CA THR A 155 -1.68 32.57 -37.73
C THR A 155 -1.67 33.31 -36.38
N VAL A 156 -2.70 33.14 -35.60
CA VAL A 156 -2.78 33.69 -34.24
C VAL A 156 -2.29 32.63 -33.23
N LEU A 157 -1.28 32.96 -32.44
CA LEU A 157 -0.67 32.08 -31.44
C LEU A 157 -1.31 32.26 -30.07
N ASP A 158 -1.53 33.52 -29.63
CA ASP A 158 -2.13 33.82 -28.33
C ASP A 158 -2.97 35.09 -28.39
N ILE A 159 -3.94 35.21 -27.49
CA ILE A 159 -4.77 36.39 -27.25
C ILE A 159 -4.84 36.62 -25.75
N GLN A 160 -4.60 37.84 -25.32
CA GLN A 160 -4.71 38.24 -23.95
C GLN A 160 -5.38 39.61 -23.79
N TYR A 161 -6.01 39.86 -22.66
CA TYR A 161 -6.62 41.14 -22.34
C TYR A 161 -5.96 41.74 -21.10
N LYS A 162 -5.35 42.93 -21.25
CA LYS A 162 -4.73 43.67 -20.13
C LYS A 162 -4.67 45.17 -20.45
N ASN A 163 -4.79 45.98 -19.43
CA ASN A 163 -4.75 47.45 -19.55
C ASN A 163 -5.75 47.98 -20.58
N SER A 164 -7.00 47.43 -20.60
CA SER A 164 -8.08 47.83 -21.51
C SER A 164 -7.83 47.55 -23.01
N PHE A 165 -6.88 46.68 -23.31
CA PHE A 165 -6.56 46.26 -24.67
C PHE A 165 -6.53 44.75 -24.85
N TYR A 166 -6.94 44.29 -26.01
CA TYR A 166 -6.72 42.93 -26.50
C TYR A 166 -5.36 42.88 -27.21
N TRP A 167 -4.51 42.00 -26.76
CA TRP A 167 -3.19 41.73 -27.31
C TRP A 167 -3.26 40.43 -28.09
N ILE A 168 -2.98 40.54 -29.43
CA ILE A 168 -2.95 39.39 -30.33
C ILE A 168 -1.53 39.13 -30.76
N GLN A 169 -1.01 37.96 -30.44
CA GLN A 169 0.28 37.49 -30.91
C GLN A 169 0.10 36.63 -32.16
N THR A 170 0.73 37.01 -33.24
CA THR A 170 0.86 36.19 -34.46
C THR A 170 2.30 35.67 -34.55
N SER A 171 2.57 34.83 -35.58
CA SER A 171 3.93 34.29 -35.81
C SER A 171 4.98 35.41 -35.96
N ASN A 172 4.62 36.55 -36.51
CA ASN A 172 5.55 37.60 -36.91
C ASN A 172 5.37 38.94 -36.19
N LYS A 173 4.23 39.18 -35.53
CA LYS A 173 3.86 40.52 -35.02
C LYS A 173 2.98 40.41 -33.78
N ILE A 174 2.98 41.46 -32.99
CA ILE A 174 2.02 41.66 -31.88
C ILE A 174 1.16 42.86 -32.18
N TRP A 175 -0.13 42.65 -32.00
CA TRP A 175 -1.15 43.66 -32.24
C TRP A 175 -1.87 44.03 -30.93
N LYS A 176 -2.12 45.29 -30.74
CA LYS A 176 -2.84 45.87 -29.62
C LYS A 176 -4.16 46.48 -30.15
N LEU A 177 -5.28 45.97 -29.69
CA LEU A 177 -6.62 46.26 -30.21
C LEU A 177 -7.51 46.75 -29.09
N THR A 178 -8.37 47.72 -29.37
CA THR A 178 -9.39 48.18 -28.40
C THR A 178 -10.56 47.20 -28.25
N THR A 179 -10.92 46.50 -29.32
CA THR A 179 -12.01 45.54 -29.40
C THR A 179 -11.68 44.39 -30.35
N LEU A 180 -12.34 43.23 -30.18
CA LEU A 180 -12.23 42.10 -31.12
C LEU A 180 -13.35 42.17 -32.21
N ASN A 181 -13.40 43.23 -33.00
CA ASN A 181 -14.36 43.38 -34.10
C ASN A 181 -13.78 44.21 -35.25
N SER A 182 -14.55 44.41 -36.30
CA SER A 182 -14.14 45.17 -37.48
C SER A 182 -13.90 46.68 -37.26
N LYS A 183 -14.39 47.22 -36.14
CA LYS A 183 -14.24 48.64 -35.74
C LYS A 183 -13.05 48.88 -34.78
N SER A 184 -12.20 47.88 -34.54
CA SER A 184 -11.07 48.00 -33.61
C SER A 184 -10.03 49.04 -34.04
N ILE A 185 -9.55 49.84 -33.08
CA ILE A 185 -8.36 50.70 -33.27
C ILE A 185 -7.12 49.84 -33.08
N ILE A 186 -6.18 49.91 -34.01
CA ILE A 186 -5.00 49.05 -34.05
C ILE A 186 -3.76 49.86 -33.68
N LYS A 187 -2.95 49.30 -32.76
CA LYS A 187 -1.58 49.79 -32.51
C LYS A 187 -0.62 48.59 -32.61
N LYS A 188 0.45 48.75 -33.46
CA LYS A 188 1.54 47.77 -33.49
C LYS A 188 2.33 47.84 -32.20
N SER A 189 2.64 46.74 -31.59
CA SER A 189 3.44 46.65 -30.39
C SER A 189 4.70 45.79 -30.59
N SER A 190 5.68 45.92 -29.71
CA SER A 190 6.91 45.11 -29.74
C SER A 190 6.80 43.85 -28.90
N LEU A 191 7.59 42.82 -29.24
CA LEU A 191 7.75 41.64 -28.39
C LEU A 191 8.19 42.01 -26.97
N LYS A 192 9.06 43.00 -26.82
CA LYS A 192 9.51 43.48 -25.47
C LYS A 192 8.37 44.05 -24.66
N GLU A 193 7.45 44.82 -25.25
CA GLU A 193 6.28 45.39 -24.57
C GLU A 193 5.34 44.29 -24.12
N PHE A 194 5.12 43.29 -24.95
CA PHE A 194 4.29 42.10 -24.63
C PHE A 194 4.93 41.29 -23.50
N ASP A 195 6.22 41.01 -23.60
CA ASP A 195 6.96 40.27 -22.58
C ASP A 195 6.95 40.96 -21.22
N VAL A 196 7.09 42.27 -21.15
CA VAL A 196 6.99 43.02 -19.89
C VAL A 196 5.60 42.93 -19.28
N VAL A 197 4.57 42.96 -20.12
CA VAL A 197 3.18 42.94 -19.66
C VAL A 197 2.73 41.54 -19.23
N PHE A 198 3.23 40.45 -19.85
CA PHE A 198 2.67 39.12 -19.72
C PHE A 198 3.64 38.04 -19.18
N ASN A 199 4.97 38.29 -19.14
CA ASN A 199 5.96 37.23 -18.87
C ASN A 199 6.36 37.11 -17.40
N SER A 200 5.42 36.81 -16.49
CA SER A 200 5.76 36.41 -15.12
C SER A 200 6.51 35.06 -15.06
N GLN A 201 6.38 34.21 -16.07
CA GLN A 201 7.02 32.88 -16.08
C GLN A 201 8.54 32.92 -16.28
N LYS A 202 9.07 33.86 -17.08
CA LYS A 202 10.51 34.01 -17.27
C LYS A 202 11.26 34.31 -15.96
N SER A 203 10.65 35.08 -15.06
CA SER A 203 11.23 35.33 -13.74
C SER A 203 11.22 34.08 -12.86
N ILE A 204 10.16 33.29 -12.94
CA ILE A 204 10.06 32.02 -12.22
C ILE A 204 11.10 31.02 -12.73
N ILE A 205 11.22 30.86 -14.08
CA ILE A 205 12.22 29.97 -14.70
C ILE A 205 13.64 30.35 -14.30
N LYS A 206 13.95 31.64 -14.28
CA LYS A 206 15.27 32.16 -13.89
C LYS A 206 15.62 31.82 -12.42
N ASN A 207 14.61 31.82 -11.56
CA ASN A 207 14.76 31.54 -10.13
C ASN A 207 14.72 30.06 -9.78
N LEU A 208 14.31 29.20 -10.73
CA LEU A 208 14.35 27.76 -10.53
C LEU A 208 15.80 27.25 -10.56
N LYS A 209 16.21 26.61 -9.47
CA LYS A 209 17.51 25.93 -9.38
C LYS A 209 17.43 24.55 -10.04
N ILE A 210 17.32 24.52 -11.35
CA ILE A 210 17.29 23.31 -12.17
C ILE A 210 18.40 23.36 -13.23
N ASP A 211 18.70 22.22 -13.80
CA ASP A 211 19.70 22.09 -14.87
C ASP A 211 19.37 23.01 -16.06
N ASP A 212 20.37 23.66 -16.61
CA ASP A 212 20.20 24.59 -17.73
C ASP A 212 19.72 23.86 -19.01
N SER A 213 20.03 22.58 -19.15
CA SER A 213 19.50 21.73 -20.21
C SER A 213 17.97 21.60 -20.14
N ILE A 214 17.42 21.47 -18.93
CA ILE A 214 15.96 21.44 -18.70
C ILE A 214 15.38 22.85 -18.92
N LYS A 215 16.04 23.89 -18.46
CA LYS A 215 15.56 25.29 -18.62
C LYS A 215 15.33 25.65 -20.09
N SER A 216 16.19 25.16 -20.98
CA SER A 216 16.15 25.46 -22.43
C SER A 216 14.93 24.89 -23.16
N ILE A 217 14.30 23.84 -22.59
CA ILE A 217 13.18 23.11 -23.20
C ILE A 217 11.84 23.28 -22.47
N ILE A 218 11.74 24.24 -21.54
CA ILE A 218 10.50 24.47 -20.78
C ILE A 218 9.44 25.15 -21.68
N HIS A 219 8.31 24.48 -21.80
CA HIS A 219 7.10 25.05 -22.41
C HIS A 219 6.28 25.87 -21.44
N LYS A 220 6.01 25.32 -20.26
CA LYS A 220 5.13 25.95 -19.27
C LYS A 220 5.47 25.49 -17.84
N ILE A 221 5.25 26.42 -16.89
CA ILE A 221 5.26 26.12 -15.47
C ILE A 221 3.84 26.30 -14.93
N PHE A 222 3.43 25.40 -14.06
CA PHE A 222 2.12 25.38 -13.42
C PHE A 222 2.24 25.08 -11.94
N ILE A 223 1.51 25.78 -11.11
CA ILE A 223 1.45 25.51 -9.67
C ILE A 223 0.06 24.97 -9.37
N ASP A 224 -0.01 23.73 -8.86
CA ASP A 224 -1.26 23.11 -8.48
C ASP A 224 -1.80 23.62 -7.13
N ARG A 225 -3.02 23.22 -6.75
CA ARG A 225 -3.63 23.63 -5.48
C ARG A 225 -2.86 23.16 -4.24
N GLN A 226 -2.13 22.05 -4.37
CA GLN A 226 -1.28 21.52 -3.30
C GLN A 226 0.10 22.19 -3.24
N LYS A 227 0.30 23.27 -4.05
CA LYS A 227 1.55 24.06 -4.14
C LYS A 227 2.72 23.30 -4.78
N ASN A 228 2.47 22.18 -5.49
CA ASN A 228 3.50 21.57 -6.29
C ASN A 228 3.74 22.40 -7.55
N THR A 229 5.00 22.51 -7.95
CA THR A 229 5.38 23.14 -9.20
C THR A 229 5.57 22.09 -10.27
N TRP A 230 4.80 22.19 -11.34
CA TRP A 230 4.87 21.35 -12.52
C TRP A 230 5.60 22.07 -13.65
N ILE A 231 6.57 21.41 -14.26
CA ILE A 231 7.40 21.94 -15.33
C ILE A 231 7.18 21.06 -16.56
N LEU A 232 6.55 21.62 -17.57
CA LEU A 232 6.28 20.94 -18.84
C LEU A 232 7.41 21.22 -19.80
N THR A 233 7.87 20.18 -20.50
CA THR A 233 9.01 20.26 -21.38
C THR A 233 8.69 19.82 -22.80
N GLN A 234 9.50 20.28 -23.72
CA GLN A 234 9.59 19.76 -25.07
C GLN A 234 10.42 18.46 -25.05
N GLU A 235 9.84 17.37 -25.54
CA GLU A 235 10.48 16.07 -25.74
C GLU A 235 10.98 15.33 -24.48
N ASN A 236 10.88 15.93 -23.27
CA ASN A 236 11.40 15.32 -22.05
C ASN A 236 10.35 15.14 -20.92
N GLY A 237 9.06 15.11 -21.29
CA GLY A 237 7.97 14.85 -20.34
C GLY A 237 7.70 15.99 -19.38
N VAL A 238 7.34 15.64 -18.14
CA VAL A 238 6.91 16.57 -17.12
C VAL A 238 7.71 16.34 -15.83
N TYR A 239 8.14 17.42 -15.21
CA TYR A 239 8.77 17.39 -13.90
C TYR A 239 7.84 18.00 -12.85
N LYS A 240 7.76 17.36 -11.68
CA LYS A 240 7.02 17.83 -10.52
C LYS A 240 8.00 18.13 -9.38
N SER A 241 7.98 19.35 -8.86
CA SER A 241 8.65 19.72 -7.62
C SER A 241 7.63 19.77 -6.49
N VAL A 242 7.81 18.95 -5.48
CA VAL A 242 6.93 18.93 -4.32
C VAL A 242 7.27 20.10 -3.41
N SER A 243 6.29 20.94 -3.04
CA SER A 243 6.45 21.89 -1.95
C SER A 243 6.48 21.14 -0.63
N SER A 244 7.66 20.89 -0.10
CA SER A 244 7.84 20.13 1.12
C SER A 244 8.69 20.85 2.15
N ASN A 245 8.50 20.50 3.42
CA ASN A 245 9.37 20.96 4.51
C ASN A 245 10.72 20.23 4.50
N PHE A 246 10.89 19.25 3.61
CA PHE A 246 12.11 18.49 3.46
C PHE A 246 13.00 19.08 2.36
N LYS A 247 14.29 19.15 2.65
CA LYS A 247 15.32 19.43 1.66
C LYS A 247 16.34 18.32 1.72
N HIS A 248 16.61 17.71 0.58
CA HIS A 248 17.56 16.61 0.46
C HIS A 248 18.82 17.06 -0.28
N PHE A 249 19.97 16.58 0.20
CA PHE A 249 21.27 16.92 -0.34
C PHE A 249 22.05 15.62 -0.59
N ASN A 250 22.29 15.30 -1.84
CA ASN A 250 23.04 14.12 -2.29
C ASN A 250 24.35 14.48 -3.02
N ALA A 251 24.60 15.76 -3.24
CA ALA A 251 25.84 16.28 -3.77
C ALA A 251 26.06 17.74 -3.32
N ILE A 252 27.31 18.16 -3.22
CA ILE A 252 27.71 19.55 -3.02
C ILE A 252 28.94 19.82 -3.89
N GLU A 253 28.86 20.87 -4.72
CA GLU A 253 29.89 21.15 -5.72
C GLU A 253 30.14 19.90 -6.59
N ASN A 254 31.38 19.42 -6.65
CA ASN A 254 31.75 18.18 -7.37
C ASN A 254 31.85 16.95 -6.46
N HIS A 255 31.32 17.02 -5.23
CA HIS A 255 31.40 15.93 -4.25
C HIS A 255 30.02 15.33 -4.02
N ALA A 256 29.87 14.05 -4.39
CA ALA A 256 28.68 13.28 -4.05
C ALA A 256 28.64 13.03 -2.54
N ILE A 257 27.45 13.17 -1.95
CA ILE A 257 27.16 12.80 -0.56
C ILE A 257 26.47 11.45 -0.60
N ASN A 258 27.14 10.43 -0.09
CA ASN A 258 26.65 9.05 -0.08
C ASN A 258 25.98 8.72 1.26
N GLU A 259 25.91 7.44 1.59
CA GLU A 259 25.36 6.96 2.86
C GLU A 259 26.04 7.66 4.04
N ILE A 260 25.25 8.31 4.89
CA ILE A 260 25.74 9.03 6.06
C ILE A 260 26.15 8.04 7.15
N THR A 261 27.33 8.21 7.69
CA THR A 261 27.89 7.32 8.72
C THR A 261 27.90 7.92 10.12
N ALA A 262 27.96 9.24 10.24
CA ALA A 262 27.89 9.96 11.52
C ALA A 262 27.44 11.41 11.30
N ILE A 263 26.77 11.97 12.28
CA ILE A 263 26.34 13.36 12.33
C ILE A 263 26.49 13.90 13.76
N HIS A 264 26.93 15.14 13.91
CA HIS A 264 27.09 15.78 15.20
C HIS A 264 26.97 17.30 15.07
N GLN A 265 26.35 17.95 16.04
CA GLN A 265 26.30 19.41 16.12
C GLN A 265 27.36 19.92 17.09
N LYS A 266 28.11 20.91 16.62
CA LYS A 266 29.07 21.71 17.43
C LYS A 266 28.72 23.18 17.31
N ASN A 267 28.26 23.79 18.40
CA ASN A 267 27.75 25.17 18.40
C ASN A 267 26.61 25.33 17.36
N LYS A 268 26.80 26.22 16.37
CA LYS A 268 25.84 26.41 15.26
C LYS A 268 26.16 25.57 14.02
N ASN A 269 27.27 24.82 14.02
CA ASN A 269 27.69 24.02 12.87
C ASN A 269 27.33 22.56 13.05
N ILE A 270 26.85 21.95 12.00
CA ILE A 270 26.61 20.51 11.97
C ILE A 270 27.71 19.84 11.13
N TRP A 271 28.31 18.81 11.67
CA TRP A 271 29.37 18.02 11.03
C TRP A 271 28.81 16.65 10.68
N PHE A 272 29.05 16.18 9.46
CA PHE A 272 28.65 14.85 9.07
C PHE A 272 29.67 14.20 8.11
N THR A 273 29.64 12.88 8.07
CA THR A 273 30.52 12.08 7.21
C THR A 273 29.72 11.05 6.45
N ASP A 274 30.28 10.61 5.31
CA ASP A 274 29.69 9.57 4.46
C ASP A 274 30.57 8.32 4.35
N THR A 275 30.05 7.29 3.68
CA THR A 275 30.80 6.03 3.42
C THR A 275 32.02 6.21 2.55
N ASN A 276 32.09 7.25 1.72
CA ASN A 276 33.26 7.60 0.91
C ASN A 276 34.35 8.33 1.71
N ARG A 277 34.14 8.46 3.04
CA ARG A 277 35.05 9.12 3.99
C ARG A 277 35.12 10.64 3.83
N ASN A 278 34.18 11.23 3.14
CA ASN A 278 34.06 12.67 3.03
C ASN A 278 33.57 13.25 4.35
N LEU A 279 34.16 14.37 4.77
CA LEU A 279 33.73 15.20 5.89
C LEU A 279 33.10 16.47 5.34
N PHE A 280 31.90 16.76 5.79
CA PHE A 280 31.14 17.96 5.44
C PHE A 280 30.80 18.75 6.70
N ALA A 281 30.60 20.03 6.53
CA ALA A 281 30.06 20.92 7.56
C ALA A 281 28.86 21.69 7.00
N ILE A 282 27.87 21.95 7.87
CA ILE A 282 26.74 22.84 7.61
C ILE A 282 26.86 24.02 8.54
N ASP A 283 26.89 25.23 8.00
CA ASP A 283 26.93 26.48 8.73
C ASP A 283 25.94 27.51 8.15
N SER A 284 26.04 28.77 8.53
CA SER A 284 25.19 29.86 8.01
C SER A 284 25.30 30.08 6.50
N LEU A 285 26.40 29.64 5.86
CA LEU A 285 26.62 29.73 4.41
C LEU A 285 26.07 28.48 3.68
N GLY A 286 25.73 27.43 4.41
CA GLY A 286 25.16 26.19 3.87
C GLY A 286 26.06 24.97 4.07
N ILE A 287 25.88 23.95 3.21
CA ILE A 287 26.70 22.73 3.24
C ILE A 287 27.99 22.97 2.49
N ARG A 288 29.11 22.56 3.09
CA ARG A 288 30.45 22.66 2.49
C ARG A 288 31.20 21.32 2.62
N PHE A 289 31.91 20.95 1.58
CA PHE A 289 32.90 19.89 1.65
C PHE A 289 34.14 20.42 2.40
N ILE A 290 34.61 19.68 3.41
CA ILE A 290 35.77 20.09 4.20
C ILE A 290 37.00 19.30 3.71
N ARG A 291 36.92 18.00 3.71
CA ARG A 291 38.02 17.12 3.27
C ARG A 291 37.59 15.68 3.10
N LYS A 292 38.41 14.90 2.41
CA LYS A 292 38.31 13.43 2.39
C LYS A 292 39.25 12.84 3.46
N ASN A 293 38.70 12.08 4.39
CA ASN A 293 39.48 11.42 5.42
C ASN A 293 40.15 10.12 4.88
N ASN A 294 41.22 9.71 5.52
CA ASN A 294 41.88 8.41 5.21
C ASN A 294 41.26 7.24 6.01
N PHE A 295 40.15 7.49 6.76
CA PHE A 295 39.47 6.53 7.61
C PHE A 295 37.94 6.60 7.40
N LYS A 296 37.23 5.49 7.67
CA LYS A 296 35.78 5.45 7.71
C LYS A 296 35.30 5.84 9.10
N THR A 297 34.56 6.93 9.19
CA THR A 297 34.01 7.46 10.45
C THR A 297 32.81 6.62 10.88
N THR A 298 32.67 6.36 12.16
CA THR A 298 31.56 5.66 12.80
C THR A 298 30.80 6.53 13.78
N SER A 299 31.46 7.53 14.37
CA SER A 299 30.85 8.52 15.28
C SER A 299 31.62 9.83 15.26
N ILE A 300 30.96 10.93 15.56
CA ILE A 300 31.53 12.26 15.75
C ILE A 300 31.01 12.79 17.08
N THR A 301 31.90 13.38 17.87
CA THR A 301 31.55 14.09 19.11
C THR A 301 32.49 15.25 19.33
N THR A 302 32.23 16.11 20.34
CA THR A 302 33.11 17.22 20.73
C THR A 302 33.50 17.15 22.20
N ASP A 303 34.71 17.57 22.51
CA ASP A 303 35.15 17.77 23.87
C ASP A 303 34.84 19.18 24.40
N ALA A 304 35.12 19.41 25.68
CA ALA A 304 34.96 20.72 26.34
C ALA A 304 35.79 21.86 25.68
N ASN A 305 36.88 21.53 25.03
CA ASN A 305 37.74 22.49 24.30
C ASN A 305 37.26 22.69 22.86
N ASN A 306 36.07 22.15 22.51
CA ASN A 306 35.52 22.26 21.17
C ASN A 306 36.34 21.55 20.08
N ASN A 307 37.17 20.56 20.38
CA ASN A 307 37.79 19.70 19.38
C ASN A 307 36.80 18.67 18.89
N LEU A 308 36.92 18.30 17.62
CA LEU A 308 36.10 17.23 17.02
C LEU A 308 36.80 15.88 17.17
N TRP A 309 36.08 14.90 17.74
CA TRP A 309 36.55 13.56 17.93
C TRP A 309 35.83 12.63 16.97
N PHE A 310 36.58 11.88 16.18
CA PHE A 310 36.06 10.94 15.19
C PHE A 310 36.43 9.52 15.59
N GLY A 311 35.43 8.69 15.86
CA GLY A 311 35.56 7.26 15.94
C GLY A 311 35.72 6.67 14.54
N SER A 312 36.57 5.67 14.39
CA SER A 312 36.79 5.06 13.09
C SER A 312 36.68 3.54 13.09
N GLN A 313 36.27 3.01 11.95
CA GLN A 313 36.36 1.59 11.68
C GLN A 313 37.83 1.19 11.39
N LYS A 314 38.44 0.39 12.26
CA LYS A 314 39.80 -0.18 12.13
C LYS A 314 40.97 0.80 12.27
N LYS A 315 40.80 2.09 12.53
CA LYS A 315 41.92 3.05 12.63
C LYS A 315 41.99 3.84 13.95
N GLY A 316 41.17 3.52 14.95
CA GLY A 316 41.14 4.18 16.26
C GLY A 316 40.37 5.49 16.25
N ILE A 317 40.84 6.50 16.92
CA ILE A 317 40.21 7.80 17.11
C ILE A 317 41.08 8.86 16.42
N TYR A 318 40.44 9.80 15.78
CA TYR A 318 41.07 11.02 15.25
C TYR A 318 40.50 12.24 15.97
N ILE A 319 41.37 13.12 16.44
CA ILE A 319 41.04 14.37 17.14
C ILE A 319 41.44 15.52 16.25
N PHE A 320 40.45 16.31 15.82
CA PHE A 320 40.67 17.48 14.98
C PHE A 320 40.59 18.73 15.86
N ARG A 321 41.76 19.37 16.06
CA ARG A 321 41.90 20.61 16.80
C ARG A 321 41.99 21.80 15.84
N LYS A 322 41.30 22.89 16.12
CA LYS A 322 41.38 24.09 15.27
C LYS A 322 42.86 24.56 15.23
N SER A 323 43.40 24.66 14.04
CA SER A 323 44.76 25.21 13.85
C SER A 323 44.73 26.73 13.87
N ASN A 324 45.66 27.35 14.59
CA ASN A 324 45.91 28.77 14.50
C ASN A 324 46.92 29.13 13.39
N ASP A 325 47.54 28.08 12.77
CA ASP A 325 48.50 28.24 11.68
C ASP A 325 47.79 28.42 10.34
N SER A 326 48.09 29.51 9.64
CA SER A 326 47.63 29.83 8.29
C SER A 326 48.16 28.83 7.21
N LEU A 327 49.10 27.99 7.56
CA LEU A 327 49.79 27.00 6.68
C LEU A 327 49.08 25.61 6.63
N SER A 328 48.14 25.35 7.53
CA SER A 328 47.39 24.08 7.46
C SER A 328 46.29 24.15 6.39
N SER A 329 46.48 23.52 5.28
CA SER A 329 45.53 23.43 4.15
C SER A 329 44.13 22.97 4.54
N SER A 330 43.94 22.42 5.74
CA SER A 330 42.65 21.90 6.24
C SER A 330 42.08 22.67 7.45
N GLY A 331 42.79 23.65 8.00
CA GLY A 331 42.37 24.41 9.19
C GLY A 331 42.34 23.58 10.49
N PHE A 332 42.87 22.35 10.49
CA PHE A 332 42.92 21.47 11.64
C PHE A 332 44.27 20.81 11.84
N ASN A 333 44.74 20.76 13.09
CA ASN A 333 45.78 19.88 13.56
C ASN A 333 45.14 18.53 13.94
N ILE A 334 45.61 17.43 13.34
CA ILE A 334 45.01 16.11 13.48
C ILE A 334 45.90 15.22 14.32
N GLU A 335 45.38 14.79 15.45
CA GLU A 335 45.97 13.81 16.33
C GLU A 335 45.26 12.42 16.13
N ARG A 336 45.98 11.34 16.31
CA ARG A 336 45.40 10.01 16.21
C ARG A 336 45.74 9.17 17.44
N LEU A 337 44.71 8.61 18.11
CA LEU A 337 44.82 7.63 19.16
C LEU A 337 44.51 6.25 18.56
N HIS A 338 45.43 5.28 18.73
CA HIS A 338 45.32 3.92 18.18
C HIS A 338 46.03 2.91 19.08
N SER A 339 45.96 1.62 18.74
CA SER A 339 46.53 0.53 19.55
C SER A 339 48.07 0.64 19.74
N GLY A 340 48.77 1.29 18.83
CA GLY A 340 50.20 1.54 18.97
C GLY A 340 50.55 2.69 19.95
N ASN A 341 49.60 3.53 20.36
CA ASN A 341 49.81 4.61 21.31
C ASN A 341 48.80 4.61 22.47
N GLY A 342 48.43 3.42 22.95
CA GLY A 342 47.72 3.23 24.21
C GLY A 342 46.24 2.81 24.12
N LEU A 343 45.59 2.79 22.95
CA LEU A 343 44.25 2.18 22.83
C LEU A 343 44.32 0.67 22.79
N GLN A 344 43.34 -0.02 23.40
CA GLN A 344 43.26 -1.47 23.34
C GLN A 344 42.68 -2.00 22.02
N THR A 345 42.02 -1.16 21.24
CA THR A 345 41.42 -1.55 19.93
C THR A 345 41.36 -0.35 19.00
N ASN A 346 41.41 -0.60 17.72
CA ASN A 346 41.25 0.40 16.66
C ASN A 346 39.81 0.46 16.08
N ASN A 347 38.90 -0.40 16.55
CA ASN A 347 37.56 -0.49 15.97
C ASN A 347 36.50 0.16 16.89
N ILE A 348 36.34 1.45 16.71
CA ILE A 348 35.45 2.28 17.53
C ILE A 348 34.08 2.38 16.83
N GLN A 349 32.99 2.15 17.56
CA GLN A 349 31.61 2.31 17.09
C GLN A 349 31.02 3.64 17.52
N ASN A 350 31.19 4.02 18.78
CA ASN A 350 30.71 5.29 19.31
C ASN A 350 31.69 5.88 20.31
N ILE A 351 31.69 7.22 20.43
CA ILE A 351 32.47 7.98 21.41
C ILE A 351 31.48 8.83 22.21
N ILE A 352 31.57 8.77 23.52
CA ILE A 352 30.80 9.62 24.45
C ILE A 352 31.81 10.31 25.36
N ILE A 353 31.77 11.63 25.43
CA ILE A 353 32.64 12.43 26.29
C ILE A 353 31.81 13.01 27.46
N GLN A 354 32.28 12.77 28.67
CA GLN A 354 31.68 13.22 29.90
C GLN A 354 32.77 13.80 30.81
N ASN A 355 32.84 15.11 30.90
CA ASN A 355 33.93 15.83 31.62
C ASN A 355 35.30 15.32 31.13
N ASP A 356 36.18 14.90 32.03
CA ASP A 356 37.52 14.34 31.71
C ASP A 356 37.51 12.84 31.38
N THR A 357 36.34 12.29 31.14
CA THR A 357 36.17 10.85 30.79
C THR A 357 35.69 10.68 29.38
N VAL A 358 36.39 9.84 28.60
CA VAL A 358 36.01 9.45 27.26
C VAL A 358 35.57 7.97 27.29
N TRP A 359 34.33 7.73 26.93
CA TRP A 359 33.78 6.39 26.78
C TRP A 359 33.81 5.98 25.32
N LEU A 360 34.40 4.82 25.07
CA LEU A 360 34.51 4.26 23.71
C LEU A 360 33.73 2.96 23.63
N VAL A 361 32.68 2.95 22.82
CA VAL A 361 31.99 1.70 22.46
C VAL A 361 32.73 1.08 21.28
N THR A 362 33.06 -0.19 21.41
CA THR A 362 33.87 -0.91 20.44
C THR A 362 33.09 -2.04 19.78
N LYS A 363 33.55 -2.53 18.63
CA LYS A 363 32.83 -3.58 17.90
C LYS A 363 32.88 -4.97 18.58
N LYS A 364 33.96 -5.28 19.30
CA LYS A 364 34.21 -6.63 19.87
C LYS A 364 34.90 -6.63 21.25
N ASN A 365 35.29 -5.47 21.75
CA ASN A 365 36.07 -5.38 22.98
C ASN A 365 35.26 -4.71 24.13
N GLY A 366 33.93 -4.65 23.98
CA GLY A 366 33.05 -4.02 24.98
C GLY A 366 33.17 -2.49 24.99
N ILE A 367 33.19 -1.90 26.17
CA ILE A 367 33.27 -0.46 26.40
C ILE A 367 34.57 -0.13 27.11
N LEU A 368 35.31 0.83 26.57
CA LEU A 368 36.53 1.38 27.21
C LEU A 368 36.19 2.70 27.85
N LYS A 369 36.67 2.92 29.05
CA LYS A 369 36.62 4.17 29.78
C LYS A 369 38.04 4.73 29.87
N LEU A 370 38.27 5.88 29.24
CA LEU A 370 39.54 6.58 29.27
C LEU A 370 39.44 7.80 30.19
N ALA A 371 40.31 7.91 31.18
CA ALA A 371 40.63 9.18 31.79
C ALA A 371 41.54 9.94 30.82
N TYR A 372 41.05 11.03 30.27
CA TYR A 372 41.79 11.81 29.28
C TYR A 372 42.12 13.21 29.81
N ASN A 373 43.38 13.53 29.84
CA ASN A 373 43.83 14.86 30.21
C ASN A 373 43.68 15.83 29.03
N PHE A 374 42.61 16.63 29.03
CA PHE A 374 42.30 17.58 27.95
C PHE A 374 43.27 18.77 27.91
N LYS A 375 44.02 19.06 28.99
CA LYS A 375 45.06 20.12 29.05
C LYS A 375 46.38 19.62 28.47
N GLY A 376 46.81 18.42 28.87
CA GLY A 376 48.05 17.81 28.41
C GLY A 376 47.94 16.99 27.12
N ASN A 377 46.69 16.72 26.68
CA ASN A 377 46.36 15.97 25.45
C ASN A 377 46.88 14.51 25.46
N PHE A 378 46.74 13.79 26.56
CA PHE A 378 47.13 12.42 26.67
C PHE A 378 46.13 11.56 27.46
N VAL A 379 46.20 10.24 27.25
CA VAL A 379 45.42 9.27 28.01
C VAL A 379 46.16 8.94 29.32
N GLU A 380 45.51 9.22 30.45
CA GLU A 380 46.06 8.95 31.78
C GLU A 380 45.79 7.50 32.22
N LYS A 381 44.59 7.02 31.99
CA LYS A 381 44.16 5.64 32.42
C LYS A 381 43.13 5.06 31.48
N ILE A 382 43.19 3.77 31.25
CA ILE A 382 42.17 2.99 30.51
C ILE A 382 41.61 1.94 31.43
N SER A 383 40.28 1.89 31.50
CA SER A 383 39.49 0.83 32.15
C SER A 383 38.61 0.16 31.09
N THR A 384 38.53 -1.16 31.13
CA THR A 384 37.75 -1.93 30.13
C THR A 384 36.58 -2.57 30.78
N PHE A 385 35.41 -2.47 30.16
CA PHE A 385 34.19 -3.18 30.50
C PHE A 385 33.95 -4.24 29.40
N ASN A 386 34.17 -5.49 29.72
CA ASN A 386 34.04 -6.65 28.82
C ASN A 386 33.40 -7.82 29.56
N GLN A 387 33.37 -9.02 28.94
CA GLN A 387 32.79 -10.22 29.55
C GLN A 387 33.45 -10.61 30.87
N ASN A 388 34.78 -10.41 31.00
CA ASN A 388 35.52 -10.79 32.20
C ASN A 388 35.17 -9.93 33.44
N ASN A 389 34.58 -8.74 33.23
CA ASN A 389 34.29 -7.81 34.31
C ASN A 389 32.82 -7.32 34.30
N GLY A 390 31.90 -8.18 33.83
CA GLY A 390 30.44 -8.00 34.03
C GLY A 390 29.63 -7.53 32.82
N LEU A 391 30.24 -7.32 31.66
CA LEU A 391 29.51 -7.05 30.44
C LEU A 391 29.09 -8.39 29.81
N LYS A 392 27.82 -8.75 29.83
CA LYS A 392 27.35 -10.04 29.29
C LYS A 392 27.54 -10.20 27.80
N ASP A 393 27.23 -9.15 27.01
CA ASP A 393 27.39 -9.14 25.56
C ASP A 393 28.28 -7.95 25.14
N GLN A 394 29.28 -8.25 24.31
CA GLN A 394 30.22 -7.26 23.75
C GLN A 394 29.73 -6.67 22.42
N LEU A 395 28.66 -7.24 21.81
CA LEU A 395 28.12 -6.78 20.53
C LEU A 395 27.15 -5.63 20.78
N ILE A 396 27.66 -4.50 21.21
CA ILE A 396 26.88 -3.30 21.49
C ILE A 396 26.50 -2.66 20.16
N THR A 397 25.24 -2.36 19.99
CA THR A 397 24.68 -1.80 18.76
C THR A 397 24.37 -0.31 18.86
N THR A 398 24.05 0.17 20.06
CA THR A 398 23.79 1.58 20.34
C THR A 398 24.21 1.94 21.77
N SER A 399 24.52 3.21 21.99
CA SER A 399 24.84 3.72 23.32
C SER A 399 24.61 5.22 23.40
N LEU A 400 24.23 5.71 24.58
CA LEU A 400 24.07 7.13 24.84
C LEU A 400 24.31 7.44 26.34
N LEU A 401 24.61 8.72 26.60
CA LEU A 401 24.73 9.27 27.96
C LEU A 401 23.38 9.88 28.37
N TYR A 402 22.83 9.42 29.49
CA TYR A 402 21.66 10.03 30.10
C TYR A 402 21.74 9.97 31.63
N ASN A 403 21.45 11.09 32.28
CA ASN A 403 21.55 11.24 33.75
C ASN A 403 22.88 10.74 34.32
N ASN A 404 24.01 11.15 33.74
CA ASN A 404 25.38 10.75 34.10
C ASN A 404 25.67 9.24 34.06
N LYS A 405 24.81 8.45 33.36
CA LYS A 405 24.97 7.01 33.17
C LYS A 405 25.12 6.70 31.70
N ILE A 406 25.97 5.70 31.39
CA ILE A 406 26.08 5.18 30.01
C ILE A 406 25.04 4.07 29.86
N TRP A 407 24.10 4.30 28.95
CA TRP A 407 23.10 3.32 28.54
C TRP A 407 23.54 2.66 27.24
N TYR A 408 23.40 1.35 27.12
CA TYR A 408 23.74 0.64 25.89
C TYR A 408 22.73 -0.47 25.58
N GLY A 409 22.51 -0.72 24.28
CA GLY A 409 21.75 -1.84 23.76
C GLY A 409 22.64 -2.79 22.97
N THR A 410 22.30 -4.07 22.94
CA THR A 410 23.07 -5.10 22.27
C THR A 410 22.39 -5.69 21.05
N LEU A 411 23.13 -6.51 20.29
CA LEU A 411 22.63 -7.21 19.10
C LEU A 411 21.52 -8.25 19.45
N TYR A 412 21.55 -8.79 20.68
CA TYR A 412 20.61 -9.84 21.09
C TYR A 412 19.49 -9.36 22.03
N GLY A 413 19.27 -8.05 22.12
CA GLY A 413 18.13 -7.45 22.84
C GLY A 413 18.38 -7.19 24.32
N ASP A 414 19.64 -7.18 24.75
CA ASP A 414 19.99 -6.82 26.10
C ASP A 414 20.12 -5.30 26.25
N LEU A 415 19.67 -4.80 27.40
CA LEU A 415 19.87 -3.42 27.85
C LEU A 415 20.87 -3.39 28.99
N GLY A 416 21.82 -2.48 28.95
CA GLY A 416 22.78 -2.30 30.03
C GLY A 416 22.97 -0.85 30.45
N ILE A 417 23.35 -0.65 31.69
CA ILE A 417 23.63 0.66 32.29
C ILE A 417 24.97 0.61 33.02
N ILE A 418 25.84 1.54 32.72
CA ILE A 418 27.09 1.74 33.50
C ILE A 418 26.91 3.01 34.34
N ASN A 419 27.00 2.87 35.65
CA ASN A 419 26.91 3.95 36.61
C ASN A 419 28.10 3.83 37.60
N ASN A 420 28.93 4.84 37.74
CA ASN A 420 30.08 4.88 38.68
C ASN A 420 30.91 3.57 38.65
N ASN A 421 31.25 3.10 37.44
CA ASN A 421 31.97 1.85 37.17
C ASN A 421 31.23 0.55 37.51
N LYS A 422 29.97 0.59 37.97
CA LYS A 422 29.13 -0.58 38.19
C LYS A 422 28.24 -0.81 36.96
N ILE A 423 28.23 -2.03 36.45
CA ILE A 423 27.36 -2.46 35.37
C ILE A 423 26.07 -3.03 35.97
N THR A 424 24.95 -2.55 35.49
CA THR A 424 23.64 -3.18 35.70
C THR A 424 23.19 -3.70 34.32
N HIS A 425 22.88 -4.97 34.25
CA HIS A 425 22.55 -5.64 33.00
C HIS A 425 21.17 -6.27 33.06
N TYR A 426 20.36 -6.05 32.01
CA TYR A 426 19.05 -6.59 31.82
C TYR A 426 19.08 -7.52 30.60
N SER A 427 19.27 -8.84 30.86
CA SER A 427 19.33 -9.85 29.79
C SER A 427 17.97 -10.07 29.18
N ASN A 428 17.92 -10.24 27.85
CA ASN A 428 16.69 -10.46 27.10
C ASN A 428 15.58 -9.48 27.51
N PHE A 429 15.96 -8.19 27.62
CA PHE A 429 15.13 -7.13 28.22
C PHE A 429 13.76 -7.00 27.56
N LEU A 430 13.68 -7.25 26.26
CA LEU A 430 12.46 -7.19 25.48
C LEU A 430 11.72 -8.53 25.36
N ASN A 431 12.24 -9.61 25.96
CA ASN A 431 11.85 -11.01 25.71
C ASN A 431 11.87 -11.39 24.23
N LEU A 432 12.75 -10.76 23.44
CA LEU A 432 12.90 -10.95 22.02
C LEU A 432 14.39 -11.05 21.68
N ASN A 433 14.75 -12.00 20.84
CA ASN A 433 16.11 -12.10 20.32
C ASN A 433 16.30 -11.15 19.14
N THR A 434 16.30 -9.83 19.41
CA THR A 434 16.34 -8.77 18.38
C THR A 434 17.30 -7.66 18.76
N ALA A 435 17.97 -7.09 17.76
CA ALA A 435 18.92 -6.00 17.98
C ALA A 435 18.22 -4.72 18.48
N ILE A 436 18.74 -4.14 19.55
CA ILE A 436 18.42 -2.78 19.99
C ILE A 436 19.23 -1.80 19.12
N ASN A 437 18.58 -1.11 18.18
CA ASN A 437 19.26 -0.24 17.23
C ASN A 437 19.41 1.19 17.71
N SER A 438 18.45 1.68 18.49
CA SER A 438 18.44 3.06 18.96
C SER A 438 17.80 3.18 20.33
N LEU A 439 18.24 4.13 21.10
CA LEU A 439 17.73 4.49 22.43
C LEU A 439 17.48 5.99 22.45
N VAL A 440 16.35 6.40 22.98
CA VAL A 440 16.06 7.82 23.21
C VAL A 440 15.22 7.97 24.48
N PHE A 441 15.49 9.04 25.23
CA PHE A 441 14.75 9.37 26.45
C PHE A 441 13.74 10.49 26.20
N SER A 442 12.56 10.35 26.73
CA SER A 442 11.65 11.42 27.09
C SER A 442 11.74 11.63 28.61
N THR A 443 11.02 12.62 29.15
CA THR A 443 11.14 13.04 30.58
C THR A 443 11.26 11.89 31.59
N ASN A 444 10.43 10.87 31.53
CA ASN A 444 10.41 9.73 32.48
C ASN A 444 10.47 8.36 31.81
N ASP A 445 10.53 8.31 30.49
CA ASP A 445 10.41 7.09 29.72
C ASP A 445 11.61 6.88 28.80
N LEU A 446 12.01 5.61 28.65
CA LEU A 446 12.97 5.16 27.67
C LEU A 446 12.22 4.54 26.50
N TYR A 447 12.54 4.99 25.28
CA TYR A 447 12.05 4.42 24.04
C TYR A 447 13.20 3.67 23.35
N ILE A 448 12.91 2.47 22.91
CA ILE A 448 13.88 1.50 22.38
C ILE A 448 13.47 1.13 20.96
N GLY A 449 14.27 1.49 19.98
CA GLY A 449 14.07 1.09 18.59
C GLY A 449 14.77 -0.23 18.28
N THR A 450 14.04 -1.15 17.66
CA THR A 450 14.52 -2.52 17.37
C THR A 450 14.61 -2.79 15.86
N LEU A 451 15.29 -3.89 15.52
CA LEU A 451 15.29 -4.44 14.17
C LEU A 451 14.23 -5.55 14.08
N GLY A 452 13.11 -5.26 13.39
CA GLY A 452 12.03 -6.21 13.11
C GLY A 452 10.89 -6.25 14.12
N ASN A 453 11.00 -5.53 15.29
CA ASN A 453 9.98 -5.55 16.34
C ASN A 453 9.52 -4.14 16.79
N GLY A 454 9.66 -3.14 15.92
CA GLY A 454 9.17 -1.79 16.15
C GLY A 454 9.84 -1.04 17.30
N ILE A 455 9.07 -0.22 17.98
CA ILE A 455 9.51 0.60 19.11
C ILE A 455 8.92 0.03 20.41
N TRP A 456 9.75 -0.02 21.44
CA TRP A 456 9.35 -0.41 22.80
C TRP A 456 9.49 0.76 23.76
N LYS A 457 8.63 0.83 24.76
CA LYS A 457 8.61 1.88 25.77
C LYS A 457 8.68 1.29 27.16
N THR A 458 9.48 1.88 28.06
CA THR A 458 9.52 1.53 29.46
C THR A 458 9.76 2.77 30.31
N SER A 459 9.23 2.78 31.55
CA SER A 459 9.55 3.85 32.51
C SER A 459 10.96 3.67 33.07
N ILE A 460 11.71 4.76 33.20
CA ILE A 460 13.06 4.77 33.80
C ILE A 460 13.05 4.29 35.26
N SER A 461 11.96 4.57 35.98
CA SER A 461 11.78 4.13 37.39
C SER A 461 11.42 2.64 37.48
N LYS A 462 10.94 2.03 36.42
CA LYS A 462 10.41 0.65 36.40
C LYS A 462 10.88 -0.10 35.15
N LEU A 463 12.19 -0.34 35.03
CA LEU A 463 12.82 -0.98 33.87
C LEU A 463 12.39 -2.46 33.66
N SER A 464 11.55 -3.03 34.51
CA SER A 464 11.20 -4.45 34.49
C SER A 464 10.05 -4.84 33.54
N SER A 465 9.42 -3.88 32.86
CA SER A 465 8.19 -4.16 32.08
C SER A 465 8.13 -3.30 30.80
N PRO A 466 9.02 -3.54 29.83
CA PRO A 466 8.94 -2.87 28.53
C PRO A 466 7.66 -3.32 27.79
N LYS A 467 7.01 -2.37 27.12
CA LYS A 467 5.81 -2.62 26.31
C LYS A 467 6.04 -2.14 24.89
N PRO A 468 5.60 -2.89 23.85
CA PRO A 468 5.64 -2.40 22.49
C PRO A 468 4.68 -1.21 22.32
N ILE A 469 5.06 -0.26 21.48
CA ILE A 469 4.14 0.73 20.95
C ILE A 469 3.22 0.02 19.95
N ASN A 470 1.92 0.42 19.91
CA ASN A 470 0.98 -0.17 18.98
C ASN A 470 1.49 -0.07 17.53
N GLU A 471 1.63 -1.22 16.87
CA GLU A 471 2.18 -1.36 15.52
C GLU A 471 1.37 -0.61 14.45
N GLU A 472 0.08 -0.36 14.67
CA GLU A 472 -0.77 0.41 13.75
C GLU A 472 -0.28 1.85 13.52
N PHE A 473 0.51 2.38 14.47
CA PHE A 473 1.11 3.71 14.35
C PHE A 473 2.50 3.71 13.69
N LEU A 474 3.05 2.55 13.35
CA LEU A 474 4.37 2.40 12.76
C LEU A 474 4.29 1.97 11.30
N SER A 475 5.00 2.67 10.42
CA SER A 475 5.08 2.29 9.00
C SER A 475 5.99 1.09 8.76
N SER A 476 6.95 0.87 9.65
CA SER A 476 7.92 -0.22 9.63
C SER A 476 8.15 -0.81 11.02
N LYS A 477 8.50 -2.09 11.08
CA LYS A 477 9.00 -2.76 12.29
C LYS A 477 10.51 -2.53 12.51
N ASN A 478 11.22 -1.94 11.55
CA ASN A 478 12.63 -1.61 11.66
C ASN A 478 12.80 -0.16 12.11
N SER A 479 13.41 0.05 13.26
CA SER A 479 13.81 1.37 13.74
C SER A 479 15.32 1.52 13.63
N TYR A 480 15.80 2.35 12.72
CA TYR A 480 17.23 2.61 12.57
C TYR A 480 17.70 3.79 13.41
N GLN A 481 16.82 4.74 13.66
CA GLN A 481 17.11 5.92 14.48
C GLN A 481 15.84 6.42 15.17
N LEU A 482 16.02 6.97 16.38
CA LEU A 482 14.97 7.60 17.17
C LEU A 482 15.45 8.97 17.64
N LEU A 483 14.56 9.96 17.61
CA LEU A 483 14.82 11.32 18.08
C LEU A 483 13.53 11.90 18.67
N PHE A 484 13.60 12.54 19.84
CA PHE A 484 12.58 13.46 20.29
C PHE A 484 12.96 14.88 19.86
N ASP A 485 12.00 15.60 19.26
CA ASP A 485 12.18 17.02 18.98
C ASP A 485 11.80 17.89 20.20
N ALA A 486 12.11 19.17 20.13
CA ALA A 486 11.82 20.14 21.20
C ALA A 486 10.32 20.25 21.53
N LYS A 487 9.43 19.78 20.65
CA LYS A 487 7.98 19.69 20.88
C LYS A 487 7.55 18.36 21.49
N ASN A 488 8.50 17.54 21.93
CA ASN A 488 8.28 16.20 22.48
C ASN A 488 7.54 15.24 21.51
N GLN A 489 7.83 15.38 20.20
CA GLN A 489 7.34 14.48 19.16
C GLN A 489 8.43 13.48 18.83
N LEU A 490 8.09 12.19 18.76
CA LEU A 490 9.04 11.13 18.46
C LEU A 490 9.16 10.93 16.94
N TRP A 491 10.39 11.00 16.45
CA TRP A 491 10.72 10.70 15.06
C TRP A 491 11.42 9.35 14.98
N MET A 492 10.91 8.45 14.14
CA MET A 492 11.49 7.14 13.85
C MET A 492 11.93 7.05 12.40
N GLY A 493 13.20 6.82 12.17
CA GLY A 493 13.73 6.54 10.83
C GLY A 493 13.74 5.05 10.52
N SER A 494 13.35 4.69 9.30
CA SER A 494 13.23 3.31 8.80
C SER A 494 13.67 3.20 7.34
N GLU A 495 13.52 2.00 6.73
CA GLU A 495 13.69 1.76 5.30
C GLU A 495 12.57 2.38 4.45
N LYS A 496 11.46 2.80 5.06
CA LYS A 496 10.30 3.38 4.35
C LYS A 496 10.28 4.91 4.40
N GLY A 497 11.17 5.52 5.16
CA GLY A 497 11.20 6.95 5.42
C GLY A 497 11.26 7.26 6.90
N VAL A 498 10.56 8.32 7.34
CA VAL A 498 10.49 8.72 8.73
C VAL A 498 9.05 8.84 9.21
N ASP A 499 8.76 8.20 10.33
CA ASP A 499 7.49 8.36 11.06
C ASP A 499 7.63 9.45 12.10
N LYS A 500 6.71 10.43 12.08
CA LYS A 500 6.52 11.42 13.13
C LYS A 500 5.36 11.00 14.01
N ILE A 501 5.63 10.73 15.27
CA ILE A 501 4.67 10.23 16.25
C ILE A 501 4.37 11.35 17.26
N GLU A 502 3.13 11.74 17.34
CA GLU A 502 2.62 12.81 18.20
C GLU A 502 1.89 12.19 19.41
N PHE A 503 2.15 12.74 20.60
CA PHE A 503 1.55 12.26 21.84
C PHE A 503 0.58 13.30 22.41
N GLN A 504 -0.51 12.81 23.00
CA GLN A 504 -1.44 13.55 23.82
C GLN A 504 -1.67 12.76 25.12
N ASN A 505 -1.39 13.37 26.26
CA ASN A 505 -1.47 12.71 27.57
C ASN A 505 -0.68 11.39 27.65
N ASN A 506 0.54 11.37 27.08
CA ASN A 506 1.42 10.18 26.98
C ASN A 506 0.88 9.00 26.15
N ILE A 507 -0.24 9.20 25.44
CA ILE A 507 -0.82 8.24 24.48
C ILE A 507 -0.54 8.75 23.08
N ILE A 508 -0.24 7.85 22.16
CA ILE A 508 -0.07 8.21 20.74
C ILE A 508 -1.41 8.70 20.21
N SER A 509 -1.45 9.97 19.81
CA SER A 509 -2.63 10.59 19.20
C SER A 509 -2.61 10.49 17.68
N LYS A 510 -1.40 10.52 17.09
CA LYS A 510 -1.22 10.51 15.64
C LYS A 510 0.16 10.01 15.25
N SER A 511 0.23 9.32 14.11
CA SER A 511 1.49 9.02 13.43
C SER A 511 1.41 9.46 11.97
N THR A 512 2.50 10.03 11.46
CA THR A 512 2.59 10.49 10.07
C THR A 512 3.90 10.01 9.47
N LEU A 513 3.83 9.11 8.49
CA LEU A 513 5.00 8.72 7.70
C LEU A 513 5.31 9.80 6.65
N TYR A 514 6.53 10.19 6.54
CA TYR A 514 7.09 11.01 5.47
C TYR A 514 8.02 10.16 4.59
N ASN A 515 7.78 10.16 3.30
CA ASN A 515 8.55 9.41 2.30
C ASN A 515 8.86 10.27 1.07
N ALA A 516 9.28 9.65 -0.04
CA ALA A 516 9.63 10.38 -1.26
C ALA A 516 8.49 11.27 -1.81
N ASN A 517 7.24 10.86 -1.65
CA ASN A 517 6.08 11.64 -2.09
C ASN A 517 5.88 12.93 -1.26
N ASP A 518 6.41 12.97 -0.05
CA ASP A 518 6.40 14.13 0.85
C ASP A 518 7.67 14.98 0.74
N GLY A 519 8.59 14.57 -0.13
CA GLY A 519 9.90 15.20 -0.31
C GLY A 519 11.02 14.60 0.56
N PHE A 520 10.77 13.53 1.31
CA PHE A 520 11.81 12.76 1.98
C PHE A 520 12.45 11.76 1.02
N ILE A 521 13.26 12.25 0.12
CA ILE A 521 13.78 11.53 -1.06
C ILE A 521 14.87 10.52 -0.68
N GLY A 522 15.59 10.74 0.39
CA GLY A 522 16.59 9.81 0.90
C GLY A 522 16.06 8.43 1.28
N ILE A 523 14.77 8.29 1.47
CA ILE A 523 13.95 7.12 1.78
C ILE A 523 14.50 6.32 2.97
N GLU A 524 15.53 5.50 2.77
CA GLU A 524 16.11 4.65 3.81
C GLU A 524 17.06 5.47 4.70
N THR A 525 16.75 5.55 5.97
CA THR A 525 17.57 6.24 6.96
C THR A 525 18.74 5.37 7.43
N THR A 526 19.83 6.01 7.88
CA THR A 526 20.99 5.31 8.43
C THR A 526 20.98 5.33 9.96
N LYS A 527 21.71 4.40 10.57
CA LYS A 527 21.66 4.15 12.01
C LYS A 527 22.28 5.31 12.81
N ASN A 528 21.57 5.79 13.83
CA ASN A 528 22.02 6.82 14.77
C ASN A 528 22.54 8.11 14.09
N THR A 529 21.91 8.55 13.00
CA THR A 529 22.32 9.74 12.23
C THR A 529 21.22 10.78 12.13
N SER A 530 20.49 11.00 13.21
CA SER A 530 19.51 12.08 13.32
C SER A 530 19.89 13.06 14.43
N LEU A 531 19.57 14.34 14.22
CA LEU A 531 19.69 15.38 15.24
C LEU A 531 18.69 16.52 14.97
N GLU A 532 18.29 17.23 16.01
CA GLU A 532 17.63 18.52 15.93
C GLU A 532 18.66 19.61 16.11
N ASP A 533 18.69 20.60 15.20
CA ASP A 533 19.59 21.73 15.30
C ASP A 533 19.04 22.85 16.21
N ASN A 534 19.86 23.85 16.51
CA ASN A 534 19.49 24.96 17.39
C ASN A 534 18.34 25.85 16.85
N ASP A 535 18.06 25.76 15.56
CA ASP A 535 16.96 26.46 14.90
C ASP A 535 15.68 25.60 14.84
N GLY A 536 15.68 24.40 15.47
CA GLY A 536 14.56 23.45 15.48
C GLY A 536 14.37 22.68 14.17
N ASN A 537 15.35 22.70 13.26
CA ASN A 537 15.28 21.81 12.09
C ASN A 537 15.80 20.43 12.47
N ILE A 538 15.20 19.40 11.87
CA ILE A 538 15.63 18.03 12.09
C ILE A 538 16.39 17.53 10.88
N TRP A 539 17.53 16.93 11.14
CA TRP A 539 18.41 16.37 10.12
C TRP A 539 18.42 14.85 10.20
N PHE A 540 18.29 14.20 9.05
CA PHE A 540 18.28 12.73 8.91
C PHE A 540 19.37 12.31 7.94
N GLY A 541 20.31 11.50 8.42
CA GLY A 541 21.22 10.78 7.53
C GLY A 541 20.49 9.64 6.83
N THR A 542 20.75 9.49 5.54
CA THR A 542 20.13 8.46 4.70
C THR A 542 21.17 7.71 3.88
N LYS A 543 20.77 6.62 3.22
CA LYS A 543 21.63 5.84 2.31
C LYS A 543 22.13 6.67 1.11
N ASN A 544 21.42 7.75 0.77
CA ASN A 544 21.68 8.54 -0.42
C ASN A 544 21.85 10.03 -0.10
N GLY A 545 22.50 10.36 1.00
CA GLY A 545 22.75 11.75 1.38
C GLY A 545 22.11 12.14 2.72
N ILE A 546 21.93 13.45 2.93
CA ILE A 546 21.38 14.01 4.15
C ILE A 546 20.08 14.80 3.85
N THR A 547 19.07 14.61 4.68
CA THR A 547 17.77 15.28 4.54
C THR A 547 17.50 16.19 5.72
N LYS A 548 17.18 17.47 5.45
CA LYS A 548 16.75 18.47 6.43
C LYS A 548 15.23 18.56 6.44
N PHE A 549 14.62 18.50 7.59
CA PHE A 549 13.22 18.86 7.83
C PHE A 549 13.19 20.25 8.50
N THR A 550 12.44 21.18 7.94
CA THR A 550 12.21 22.50 8.54
C THR A 550 10.75 22.59 8.99
N PRO A 551 10.46 22.64 10.31
CA PRO A 551 9.10 22.86 10.77
C PRO A 551 8.56 24.18 10.21
N SER A 552 7.47 24.17 9.44
CA SER A 552 6.84 25.40 8.98
C SER A 552 5.91 25.93 10.07
N GLU A 553 6.06 27.20 10.45
CA GLU A 553 5.09 27.92 11.29
C GLU A 553 3.76 28.15 10.55
N ASN A 554 3.79 28.22 9.24
CA ASN A 554 2.61 28.32 8.40
C ASN A 554 1.98 26.90 8.31
N GLN A 555 0.89 26.71 9.04
CA GLN A 555 -0.03 25.62 8.76
C GLN A 555 -0.26 25.63 7.25
N LYS A 556 0.19 24.57 6.54
CA LYS A 556 -0.28 24.29 5.19
C LYS A 556 -1.79 24.49 5.23
N THR A 557 -2.33 25.35 4.39
CA THR A 557 -3.79 25.40 4.18
C THR A 557 -4.21 23.97 3.91
N LEU A 558 -4.81 23.38 4.93
CA LEU A 558 -5.19 21.97 4.91
C LEU A 558 -6.35 21.88 3.91
N LEU A 559 -6.03 21.58 2.66
CA LEU A 559 -7.04 21.40 1.62
C LEU A 559 -7.88 20.21 2.03
N LYS A 560 -9.19 20.46 2.21
CA LYS A 560 -10.15 19.37 2.39
C LYS A 560 -10.13 18.50 1.14
N PRO A 561 -10.01 17.19 1.26
CA PRO A 561 -10.16 16.29 0.12
C PRO A 561 -11.57 16.38 -0.44
N THR A 562 -11.74 16.05 -1.71
CA THR A 562 -13.04 16.00 -2.37
C THR A 562 -13.29 14.58 -2.82
N VAL A 563 -14.28 13.92 -2.25
CA VAL A 563 -14.73 12.60 -2.68
C VAL A 563 -15.82 12.76 -3.74
N TYR A 564 -15.89 11.84 -4.71
CA TYR A 564 -16.95 11.78 -5.71
C TYR A 564 -17.21 10.34 -6.12
N PHE A 565 -18.39 10.08 -6.69
CA PHE A 565 -18.69 8.77 -7.29
C PHE A 565 -18.04 8.69 -8.67
N GLU A 566 -17.05 7.81 -8.83
CA GLU A 566 -16.39 7.53 -10.10
C GLU A 566 -17.33 6.71 -11.00
N GLU A 567 -17.98 5.70 -10.40
CA GLU A 567 -18.90 4.82 -11.08
C GLU A 567 -19.96 4.30 -10.11
N ILE A 568 -21.21 4.25 -10.57
CA ILE A 568 -22.29 3.57 -9.87
C ILE A 568 -22.88 2.56 -10.84
N GLN A 569 -22.91 1.29 -10.44
CA GLN A 569 -23.47 0.20 -11.24
C GLN A 569 -24.70 -0.38 -10.53
N VAL A 570 -25.72 -0.67 -11.30
CA VAL A 570 -26.93 -1.37 -10.86
C VAL A 570 -27.04 -2.64 -11.68
N SER A 571 -26.99 -3.81 -11.03
CA SER A 571 -26.99 -5.11 -11.68
C SER A 571 -25.99 -5.20 -12.84
N ASN A 572 -24.75 -4.75 -12.59
CA ASN A 572 -23.61 -4.67 -13.54
C ASN A 572 -23.82 -3.70 -14.73
N GLN A 573 -24.81 -2.82 -14.68
CA GLN A 573 -25.00 -1.77 -15.68
C GLN A 573 -24.69 -0.40 -15.09
N SER A 574 -23.91 0.41 -15.83
CA SER A 574 -23.60 1.78 -15.40
C SER A 574 -24.86 2.66 -15.33
N ILE A 575 -24.92 3.51 -14.31
CA ILE A 575 -26.08 4.39 -14.04
C ILE A 575 -26.37 5.38 -15.18
N ASP A 576 -25.34 5.77 -15.96
CA ASP A 576 -25.51 6.65 -17.14
C ASP A 576 -26.40 6.02 -18.21
N SER A 577 -26.43 4.69 -18.28
CA SER A 577 -27.34 3.95 -19.16
C SER A 577 -28.77 3.91 -18.62
N ILE A 578 -28.92 3.93 -17.29
CA ILE A 578 -30.20 3.86 -16.58
C ILE A 578 -30.83 5.26 -16.46
N GLN A 579 -30.04 6.30 -16.12
CA GLN A 579 -30.54 7.68 -15.95
C GLN A 579 -31.16 8.30 -17.22
N LYS A 580 -30.84 7.80 -18.40
CA LYS A 580 -31.52 8.23 -19.62
C LYS A 580 -33.02 7.92 -19.61
N GLN A 581 -33.45 6.98 -18.76
CA GLN A 581 -34.86 6.58 -18.62
C GLN A 581 -35.62 7.35 -17.54
N PHE A 582 -34.92 8.02 -16.60
CA PHE A 582 -35.56 8.67 -15.44
C PHE A 582 -35.12 10.14 -15.27
N LYS A 583 -36.10 11.05 -15.31
CA LYS A 583 -35.88 12.50 -15.12
C LYS A 583 -35.89 12.97 -13.65
N ASN A 584 -36.05 12.08 -12.67
CA ASN A 584 -36.24 12.42 -11.26
C ASN A 584 -34.95 12.40 -10.44
N THR A 585 -34.91 13.22 -9.40
CA THR A 585 -33.76 13.40 -8.48
C THR A 585 -33.43 12.17 -7.62
N VAL A 586 -34.39 11.25 -7.44
CA VAL A 586 -34.20 9.96 -6.75
C VAL A 586 -34.28 8.85 -7.77
N LEU A 587 -33.25 8.00 -7.82
CA LEU A 587 -33.20 6.85 -8.72
C LEU A 587 -34.20 5.80 -8.24
N GLN A 588 -35.20 5.46 -9.10
CA GLN A 588 -36.14 4.39 -8.83
C GLN A 588 -35.66 3.10 -9.53
N LEU A 589 -35.51 2.04 -8.77
CA LEU A 589 -35.05 0.74 -9.20
C LEU A 589 -36.16 -0.30 -9.10
N SER A 590 -36.22 -1.20 -10.06
CA SER A 590 -37.11 -2.35 -10.00
C SER A 590 -36.65 -3.38 -8.94
N PRO A 591 -37.51 -4.25 -8.46
CA PRO A 591 -37.15 -5.28 -7.48
C PRO A 591 -35.99 -6.20 -7.92
N ALA A 592 -35.82 -6.42 -9.22
CA ALA A 592 -34.73 -7.19 -9.80
C ALA A 592 -33.39 -6.44 -9.82
N GLN A 593 -33.41 -5.11 -9.67
CA GLN A 593 -32.24 -4.22 -9.65
C GLN A 593 -31.79 -3.95 -8.22
N ASN A 594 -31.68 -4.97 -7.41
CA ASN A 594 -31.38 -4.91 -5.98
C ASN A 594 -29.89 -5.09 -5.64
N ASN A 595 -29.02 -5.20 -6.67
CA ASN A 595 -27.58 -5.27 -6.51
C ASN A 595 -26.97 -3.96 -6.99
N ILE A 596 -26.29 -3.23 -6.10
CA ILE A 596 -25.72 -1.91 -6.40
C ILE A 596 -24.26 -1.90 -5.97
N SER A 597 -23.41 -1.45 -6.88
CA SER A 597 -21.97 -1.23 -6.66
C SER A 597 -21.67 0.26 -6.75
N PHE A 598 -20.97 0.77 -5.77
CA PHE A 598 -20.44 2.12 -5.75
C PHE A 598 -18.91 2.07 -5.83
N ARG A 599 -18.34 2.77 -6.82
CA ARG A 599 -16.92 3.10 -6.86
C ARG A 599 -16.78 4.60 -6.65
N PHE A 600 -16.05 4.98 -5.63
CA PHE A 600 -15.80 6.37 -5.28
C PHE A 600 -14.31 6.65 -5.31
N LYS A 601 -13.94 7.90 -5.53
CA LYS A 601 -12.54 8.30 -5.64
C LYS A 601 -12.31 9.67 -5.04
N THR A 602 -11.14 9.86 -4.49
CA THR A 602 -10.58 11.14 -4.04
C THR A 602 -9.21 11.30 -4.68
N VAL A 603 -8.95 12.47 -5.24
CA VAL A 603 -7.67 12.76 -5.88
C VAL A 603 -6.77 13.50 -4.90
N ASP A 604 -5.63 12.91 -4.60
CA ASP A 604 -4.53 13.54 -3.87
C ASP A 604 -3.23 13.36 -4.65
N ILE A 605 -2.68 14.45 -5.16
CA ILE A 605 -1.49 14.44 -6.03
C ILE A 605 -0.22 14.06 -5.28
N ASN A 606 -0.19 14.25 -3.96
CA ASN A 606 0.99 13.98 -3.15
C ASN A 606 0.96 12.59 -2.51
N GLN A 607 -0.22 12.17 -2.02
CA GLN A 607 -0.35 10.92 -1.26
C GLN A 607 -1.57 10.09 -1.70
N PRO A 608 -1.68 9.72 -2.98
CA PRO A 608 -2.87 9.04 -3.53
C PRO A 608 -3.17 7.70 -2.84
N LYS A 609 -2.13 6.97 -2.40
CA LYS A 609 -2.26 5.65 -1.75
C LYS A 609 -2.66 5.72 -0.27
N ARG A 610 -2.82 6.92 0.31
CA ARG A 610 -3.15 7.13 1.73
C ARG A 610 -4.52 7.73 1.94
N ILE A 611 -5.36 7.67 0.95
CA ILE A 611 -6.76 8.04 1.07
C ILE A 611 -7.50 6.88 1.73
N GLU A 612 -8.26 7.19 2.75
CA GLU A 612 -9.18 6.28 3.39
C GLU A 612 -10.61 6.77 3.17
N TYR A 613 -11.53 5.82 3.11
CA TYR A 613 -12.95 6.06 2.89
C TYR A 613 -13.77 5.47 4.03
N GLN A 614 -14.87 6.13 4.35
CA GLN A 614 -15.90 5.63 5.23
C GLN A 614 -17.24 5.90 4.57
N TYR A 615 -18.12 4.91 4.54
CA TYR A 615 -19.44 5.05 3.98
C TYR A 615 -20.53 4.71 4.98
N ILE A 616 -21.72 5.27 4.75
CA ILE A 616 -22.91 5.02 5.52
C ILE A 616 -24.03 4.63 4.55
N LEU A 617 -24.68 3.50 4.80
CA LEU A 617 -25.91 3.12 4.11
C LEU A 617 -27.05 3.18 5.12
N ASN A 618 -27.91 4.18 4.99
CA ASN A 618 -28.91 4.57 5.98
C ASN A 618 -28.26 4.84 7.35
N GLU A 619 -28.39 3.92 8.32
CA GLU A 619 -27.82 4.04 9.67
C GLU A 619 -26.55 3.19 9.89
N THR A 620 -26.22 2.32 8.92
CA THR A 620 -25.08 1.42 9.06
C THR A 620 -23.80 2.09 8.55
N GLN A 621 -22.87 2.35 9.45
CA GLN A 621 -21.58 2.98 9.16
C GLN A 621 -20.46 1.93 9.05
N SER A 622 -19.59 2.07 8.02
CA SER A 622 -18.39 1.26 7.88
C SER A 622 -17.23 1.75 8.74
N SER A 623 -16.23 0.92 8.97
CA SER A 623 -14.91 1.39 9.42
C SER A 623 -14.17 2.14 8.30
N TRP A 624 -13.13 2.92 8.67
CA TRP A 624 -12.24 3.54 7.70
C TRP A 624 -11.41 2.48 6.96
N SER A 625 -11.37 2.56 5.65
CA SER A 625 -10.66 1.61 4.78
C SER A 625 -10.09 2.32 3.55
N SER A 626 -8.98 1.82 2.99
CA SER A 626 -8.46 2.25 1.69
C SER A 626 -9.26 1.70 0.49
N ASN A 627 -10.23 0.81 0.74
CA ASN A 627 -11.07 0.26 -0.31
C ASN A 627 -12.01 1.35 -0.85
N ASN A 628 -11.94 1.60 -2.16
CA ASN A 628 -12.75 2.59 -2.86
C ASN A 628 -13.97 2.02 -3.58
N THR A 629 -14.30 0.76 -3.32
CA THR A 629 -15.44 0.06 -3.93
C THR A 629 -16.23 -0.66 -2.86
N VAL A 630 -17.56 -0.56 -2.93
CA VAL A 630 -18.47 -1.30 -2.07
C VAL A 630 -19.61 -1.88 -2.90
N ASN A 631 -19.94 -3.13 -2.64
CA ASN A 631 -21.02 -3.85 -3.31
C ASN A 631 -22.12 -4.21 -2.29
N PHE A 632 -23.32 -3.84 -2.58
CA PHE A 632 -24.51 -4.23 -1.82
C PHE A 632 -25.33 -5.19 -2.67
N ALA A 633 -25.51 -6.39 -2.18
CA ALA A 633 -26.30 -7.43 -2.82
C ALA A 633 -27.63 -7.66 -2.08
N ASN A 634 -28.69 -8.01 -2.82
CA ASN A 634 -29.98 -8.38 -2.28
C ASN A 634 -30.62 -7.33 -1.36
N LEU A 635 -30.50 -6.06 -1.74
CA LEU A 635 -31.13 -4.98 -1.00
C LEU A 635 -32.66 -5.12 -1.02
N THR A 636 -33.27 -4.89 0.15
CA THR A 636 -34.74 -4.98 0.30
C THR A 636 -35.43 -3.74 -0.28
N SER A 637 -36.74 -3.87 -0.54
CA SER A 637 -37.54 -2.75 -1.04
C SER A 637 -37.74 -1.68 0.01
N ARG A 638 -37.02 -0.56 -0.12
CA ARG A 638 -37.15 0.67 0.71
C ARG A 638 -36.35 1.83 0.10
N ASN A 639 -36.42 2.98 0.74
CA ASN A 639 -35.57 4.12 0.46
C ASN A 639 -34.18 3.86 1.04
N TYR A 640 -33.14 4.21 0.27
CA TYR A 640 -31.75 4.14 0.66
C TYR A 640 -31.08 5.48 0.47
N THR A 641 -30.32 5.88 1.47
CA THR A 641 -29.39 7.00 1.42
C THR A 641 -27.99 6.43 1.61
N PHE A 642 -27.20 6.45 0.55
CA PHE A 642 -25.78 6.08 0.60
C PHE A 642 -24.96 7.36 0.65
N SER A 643 -24.11 7.49 1.65
CA SER A 643 -23.16 8.59 1.77
C SER A 643 -21.75 8.07 1.94
N VAL A 644 -20.78 8.77 1.39
CA VAL A 644 -19.36 8.45 1.52
C VAL A 644 -18.59 9.72 1.83
N ILE A 645 -17.65 9.60 2.76
CA ILE A 645 -16.63 10.59 3.08
C ILE A 645 -15.25 9.98 2.84
N SER A 646 -14.28 10.81 2.54
CA SER A 646 -12.88 10.41 2.45
C SER A 646 -12.04 11.22 3.42
N ARG A 647 -10.91 10.69 3.83
CA ARG A 647 -9.89 11.44 4.56
C ARG A 647 -8.52 11.22 3.95
N ASN A 648 -7.72 12.27 3.98
CA ASN A 648 -6.35 12.22 3.49
C ASN A 648 -5.39 11.67 4.56
N ALA A 649 -4.11 11.57 4.24
CA ALA A 649 -3.06 11.13 5.17
C ALA A 649 -2.95 11.98 6.46
N SER A 650 -3.40 13.23 6.43
CA SER A 650 -3.45 14.11 7.61
C SER A 650 -4.74 13.95 8.42
N LYS A 651 -5.57 12.95 8.09
CA LYS A 651 -6.89 12.66 8.71
C LYS A 651 -7.91 13.80 8.58
N ILE A 652 -7.75 14.64 7.56
CA ILE A 652 -8.74 15.69 7.23
C ILE A 652 -9.82 15.04 6.39
N GLU A 653 -11.07 15.23 6.82
CA GLU A 653 -12.25 14.64 6.19
C GLU A 653 -12.81 15.55 5.11
N SER A 654 -13.35 14.93 4.07
CA SER A 654 -14.12 15.57 3.01
C SER A 654 -15.53 15.93 3.48
N GLU A 655 -16.20 16.78 2.72
CA GLU A 655 -17.66 16.84 2.78
C GLU A 655 -18.26 15.50 2.27
N PRO A 656 -19.40 15.05 2.82
CA PRO A 656 -20.05 13.83 2.38
C PRO A 656 -20.66 14.00 0.97
N VAL A 657 -20.49 12.99 0.13
CA VAL A 657 -21.24 12.88 -1.13
C VAL A 657 -22.34 11.86 -0.96
N ILE A 658 -23.58 12.28 -1.26
CA ILE A 658 -24.79 11.53 -0.97
C ILE A 658 -25.43 11.06 -2.27
N PHE A 659 -25.91 9.82 -2.28
CA PHE A 659 -26.68 9.23 -3.36
C PHE A 659 -27.96 8.58 -2.82
N ASN A 660 -29.12 9.04 -3.30
CA ASN A 660 -30.42 8.55 -2.88
C ASN A 660 -31.04 7.67 -3.97
N PHE A 661 -31.54 6.52 -3.56
CA PHE A 661 -32.26 5.61 -4.45
C PHE A 661 -33.38 4.88 -3.71
N PHE A 662 -34.34 4.39 -4.47
CA PHE A 662 -35.49 3.65 -3.97
C PHE A 662 -35.61 2.34 -4.74
N ILE A 663 -35.77 1.23 -4.03
CA ILE A 663 -36.05 -0.08 -4.63
C ILE A 663 -37.52 -0.38 -4.45
N ASP A 664 -38.23 -0.56 -5.59
CA ASP A 664 -39.66 -0.83 -5.59
C ASP A 664 -39.99 -2.21 -5.01
N LYS A 665 -41.20 -2.36 -4.53
CA LYS A 665 -41.69 -3.65 -4.02
C LYS A 665 -41.92 -4.63 -5.15
N PRO A 666 -41.56 -5.93 -4.98
CA PRO A 666 -41.99 -6.97 -5.89
C PRO A 666 -43.55 -6.97 -6.05
N LEU A 667 -43.98 -7.39 -7.20
CA LEU A 667 -45.41 -7.42 -7.51
C LEU A 667 -46.24 -8.10 -6.42
N TYR A 668 -45.73 -9.22 -5.88
CA TYR A 668 -46.41 -9.97 -4.83
C TYR A 668 -46.49 -9.28 -3.47
N GLN A 669 -45.74 -8.16 -3.25
CA GLN A 669 -45.80 -7.34 -2.03
C GLN A 669 -46.59 -6.05 -2.23
N LYS A 670 -47.01 -5.75 -3.44
CA LYS A 670 -47.86 -4.55 -3.71
C LYS A 670 -49.25 -4.80 -3.23
N THR A 671 -49.81 -3.82 -2.48
CA THR A 671 -51.14 -3.93 -1.86
C THR A 671 -52.22 -4.25 -2.88
N TRP A 672 -52.17 -3.61 -4.06
CA TRP A 672 -53.12 -3.89 -5.12
C TRP A 672 -53.03 -5.33 -5.65
N PHE A 673 -51.82 -5.89 -5.75
CA PHE A 673 -51.59 -7.26 -6.20
C PHE A 673 -52.07 -8.29 -5.16
N ILE A 674 -51.76 -8.03 -3.85
CA ILE A 674 -52.28 -8.85 -2.76
C ILE A 674 -53.79 -8.80 -2.75
N LEU A 675 -54.38 -7.58 -2.89
CA LEU A 675 -55.85 -7.43 -2.97
C LEU A 675 -56.43 -8.13 -4.20
N SER A 676 -55.74 -8.11 -5.35
CA SER A 676 -56.17 -8.85 -6.55
C SER A 676 -56.15 -10.37 -6.35
N ILE A 677 -55.06 -10.88 -5.69
CA ILE A 677 -55.00 -12.32 -5.33
C ILE A 677 -56.11 -12.66 -4.33
N VAL A 678 -56.28 -11.86 -3.28
CA VAL A 678 -57.34 -12.09 -2.31
C VAL A 678 -58.72 -12.06 -2.98
N SER A 679 -58.92 -11.06 -3.86
CA SER A 679 -60.17 -10.96 -4.65
C SER A 679 -60.34 -12.18 -5.57
N PHE A 680 -59.25 -12.61 -6.26
CA PHE A 680 -59.27 -13.82 -7.10
C PHE A 680 -59.55 -15.06 -6.27
N LEU A 681 -58.88 -15.22 -5.12
CA LEU A 681 -59.17 -16.37 -4.22
C LEU A 681 -60.60 -16.31 -3.68
N ALA A 682 -61.13 -15.10 -3.37
CA ALA A 682 -62.50 -14.94 -2.97
C ALA A 682 -63.48 -15.38 -4.10
N VAL A 683 -63.20 -14.94 -5.34
CA VAL A 683 -64.00 -15.37 -6.49
C VAL A 683 -63.91 -16.90 -6.69
N VAL A 684 -62.68 -17.46 -6.60
CA VAL A 684 -62.47 -18.91 -6.68
C VAL A 684 -63.18 -19.63 -5.53
N PHE A 685 -63.12 -19.06 -4.33
CA PHE A 685 -63.83 -19.61 -3.17
C PHE A 685 -65.36 -19.57 -3.35
N PHE A 686 -65.90 -18.44 -3.85
CA PHE A 686 -67.32 -18.31 -4.15
C PHE A 686 -67.75 -19.25 -5.29
N LEU A 687 -66.89 -19.41 -6.33
CA LEU A 687 -67.10 -20.41 -7.39
C LEU A 687 -67.01 -21.82 -6.82
N PHE A 688 -66.05 -22.08 -5.89
CA PHE A 688 -65.95 -23.38 -5.24
C PHE A 688 -67.18 -23.67 -4.37
N ILE A 689 -67.68 -22.65 -3.60
CA ILE A 689 -68.93 -22.76 -2.85
C ILE A 689 -70.11 -23.00 -3.79
N TYR A 690 -70.14 -22.21 -4.91
CA TYR A 690 -71.20 -22.42 -5.92
C TYR A 690 -71.16 -23.81 -6.51
N PHE A 691 -69.95 -24.28 -6.94
CA PHE A 691 -69.78 -25.63 -7.46
C PHE A 691 -70.04 -26.71 -6.38
N TYR A 692 -69.59 -26.43 -5.12
CA TYR A 692 -69.81 -27.29 -3.98
C TYR A 692 -71.33 -27.49 -3.72
N PHE A 693 -72.10 -26.39 -3.69
CA PHE A 693 -73.52 -26.51 -3.54
C PHE A 693 -74.22 -27.15 -4.73
N LYS A 694 -73.73 -26.83 -5.95
CA LYS A 694 -74.22 -27.47 -7.17
C LYS A 694 -73.89 -28.96 -7.18
N ARG A 695 -72.71 -29.31 -6.68
CA ARG A 695 -72.22 -30.69 -6.59
C ARG A 695 -72.93 -31.45 -5.45
N LYS A 696 -73.17 -30.78 -4.33
CA LYS A 696 -73.91 -31.37 -3.21
C LYS A 696 -75.35 -31.70 -3.59
N GLN A 697 -75.92 -30.93 -4.50
CA GLN A 697 -77.19 -31.28 -5.15
C GLN A 697 -77.11 -32.57 -6.04
N GLN A 698 -75.90 -32.71 -6.66
CA GLN A 698 -75.61 -33.91 -7.49
C GLN A 698 -75.13 -35.12 -6.65
N GLU A 699 -74.39 -34.87 -5.52
CA GLU A 699 -73.86 -35.97 -4.66
C GLU A 699 -74.86 -36.64 -3.77
N ASN A 700 -76.01 -36.09 -3.56
CA ASN A 700 -77.14 -36.84 -2.98
C ASN A 700 -77.54 -38.03 -3.88
N GLN A 701 -77.04 -38.10 -5.14
CA GLN A 701 -77.25 -39.22 -6.09
C GLN A 701 -76.06 -40.16 -6.24
N GLN A 702 -74.85 -39.82 -5.70
CA GLN A 702 -73.64 -40.60 -5.97
C GLN A 702 -72.92 -41.17 -4.73
N LYS A 703 -73.56 -41.21 -3.58
CA LYS A 703 -72.96 -41.66 -2.29
C LYS A 703 -72.51 -43.12 -2.19
N ILE A 704 -72.61 -43.92 -3.28
CA ILE A 704 -72.32 -45.36 -3.26
C ILE A 704 -70.98 -45.77 -3.94
N LYS A 705 -70.24 -44.81 -4.54
CA LYS A 705 -69.06 -45.25 -5.34
C LYS A 705 -67.68 -44.86 -4.78
N LYS A 706 -67.54 -44.42 -3.53
CA LYS A 706 -66.29 -43.81 -3.02
C LYS A 706 -65.66 -44.52 -1.83
N LEU A 707 -65.54 -45.80 -1.84
CA LEU A 707 -64.87 -46.58 -0.77
C LEU A 707 -63.58 -47.31 -1.20
N THR A 708 -63.09 -47.09 -2.43
CA THR A 708 -61.97 -47.91 -2.96
C THR A 708 -60.69 -47.21 -3.33
N LEU A 709 -60.51 -45.88 -2.98
CA LEU A 709 -59.31 -45.18 -3.46
C LEU A 709 -58.37 -44.67 -2.36
N GLU A 710 -58.57 -44.99 -1.10
CA GLU A 710 -57.73 -44.35 0.01
C GLU A 710 -56.46 -45.15 0.35
N ASN A 711 -56.17 -46.25 -0.26
CA ASN A 711 -55.02 -47.08 0.14
C ASN A 711 -53.75 -46.90 -0.72
N HIS A 712 -53.67 -45.90 -1.61
CA HIS A 712 -52.54 -45.87 -2.55
C HIS A 712 -51.48 -44.75 -2.29
N LEU A 713 -51.68 -43.88 -1.33
CA LEU A 713 -50.79 -42.70 -1.15
C LEU A 713 -49.70 -42.80 -0.08
N ILE A 714 -49.75 -43.78 0.79
CA ILE A 714 -48.78 -43.97 1.88
C ILE A 714 -47.42 -44.58 1.42
N THR A 715 -47.38 -45.14 0.22
CA THR A 715 -46.20 -45.94 -0.23
C THR A 715 -45.10 -45.13 -0.90
N LEU A 716 -45.28 -43.83 -1.18
CA LEU A 716 -44.32 -43.03 -1.94
C LEU A 716 -43.33 -42.20 -1.10
N GLU A 717 -43.63 -41.91 0.16
CA GLU A 717 -42.74 -41.09 1.03
C GLU A 717 -41.53 -41.87 1.58
N GLN A 718 -41.61 -43.20 1.63
CA GLN A 718 -40.49 -44.02 2.16
C GLN A 718 -39.32 -44.21 1.19
N LYS A 719 -39.45 -43.91 -0.09
CA LYS A 719 -38.41 -44.17 -1.11
C LYS A 719 -37.32 -43.11 -1.23
N ALA A 720 -37.51 -41.89 -0.71
CA ALA A 720 -36.56 -40.81 -0.90
C ALA A 720 -35.35 -40.81 0.07
N LEU A 721 -35.47 -41.46 1.23
CA LEU A 721 -34.42 -41.47 2.28
C LEU A 721 -33.35 -42.56 2.13
N GLN A 722 -33.52 -43.49 1.19
CA GLN A 722 -32.64 -44.67 1.02
C GLN A 722 -31.45 -44.48 0.05
N LEU A 723 -31.28 -43.32 -0.59
CA LEU A 723 -30.38 -43.16 -1.74
C LEU A 723 -28.97 -42.59 -1.40
N GLN A 724 -28.62 -42.43 -0.16
CA GLN A 724 -27.29 -41.79 0.20
C GLN A 724 -26.20 -42.74 0.70
N MET A 725 -26.49 -44.05 0.83
CA MET A 725 -25.46 -45.02 1.22
C MET A 725 -25.05 -45.89 0.05
N ASN A 726 -23.74 -46.18 -0.09
CA ASN A 726 -23.21 -47.07 -1.12
C ASN A 726 -23.78 -48.50 -0.92
N PRO A 727 -24.76 -48.93 -1.73
CA PRO A 727 -25.42 -50.20 -1.50
C PRO A 727 -24.46 -51.40 -1.63
N HIS A 728 -23.44 -51.25 -2.45
CA HIS A 728 -22.46 -52.31 -2.71
C HIS A 728 -21.58 -52.63 -1.49
N PHE A 729 -21.18 -51.64 -0.71
CA PHE A 729 -20.45 -51.84 0.55
C PHE A 729 -21.32 -52.61 1.56
N ILE A 730 -22.57 -52.17 1.72
CA ILE A 730 -23.54 -52.82 2.62
C ILE A 730 -23.71 -54.30 2.23
N PHE A 731 -23.87 -54.59 0.91
CA PHE A 731 -23.98 -55.96 0.42
C PHE A 731 -22.73 -56.81 0.65
N ASN A 732 -21.51 -56.22 0.49
CA ASN A 732 -20.25 -56.92 0.72
C ASN A 732 -20.08 -57.32 2.20
N VAL A 733 -20.37 -56.39 3.11
CA VAL A 733 -20.31 -56.64 4.54
C VAL A 733 -21.37 -57.68 4.95
N LEU A 734 -22.58 -57.59 4.44
CA LEU A 734 -23.64 -58.60 4.68
C LEU A 734 -23.28 -59.99 4.12
N ASN A 735 -22.64 -60.05 2.96
CA ASN A 735 -22.15 -61.32 2.39
C ASN A 735 -21.00 -61.89 3.23
N GLY A 736 -20.09 -61.07 3.74
CA GLY A 736 -19.05 -61.51 4.66
C GLY A 736 -19.62 -62.03 5.99
N ILE A 737 -20.58 -61.32 6.56
CA ILE A 737 -21.33 -61.75 7.75
C ILE A 737 -21.98 -63.12 7.52
N LYS A 738 -22.60 -63.28 6.35
CA LYS A 738 -23.21 -64.59 5.93
C LYS A 738 -22.15 -65.69 5.82
N ALA A 739 -20.94 -65.34 5.27
CA ALA A 739 -19.84 -66.32 5.14
C ALA A 739 -19.31 -66.73 6.53
N PHE A 740 -19.14 -65.80 7.48
CA PHE A 740 -18.75 -66.14 8.85
C PHE A 740 -19.81 -66.96 9.58
N GLY A 741 -21.13 -66.72 9.28
CA GLY A 741 -22.25 -67.54 9.80
C GLY A 741 -22.22 -68.94 9.27
N ASN A 742 -21.97 -69.16 7.99
CA ASN A 742 -21.92 -70.48 7.32
C ASN A 742 -20.70 -71.27 7.79
N ASN A 743 -19.59 -70.65 8.21
CA ASN A 743 -18.39 -71.37 8.64
C ASN A 743 -18.36 -71.63 10.17
N GLY A 744 -19.46 -71.34 10.88
CA GLY A 744 -19.60 -71.63 12.30
C GLY A 744 -18.79 -70.75 13.23
N ASN A 745 -18.21 -69.66 12.73
CA ASN A 745 -17.35 -68.77 13.51
C ASN A 745 -18.19 -67.69 14.21
N THR A 746 -18.86 -68.06 15.28
CA THR A 746 -19.83 -67.22 16.03
C THR A 746 -19.17 -65.94 16.67
N ASN A 747 -17.87 -66.01 17.05
CA ASN A 747 -17.16 -64.89 17.65
C ASN A 747 -16.85 -63.80 16.63
N GLU A 748 -16.35 -64.17 15.45
CA GLU A 748 -16.12 -63.23 14.34
C GLU A 748 -17.41 -62.67 13.76
N LEU A 749 -18.46 -63.50 13.69
CA LEU A 749 -19.78 -63.05 13.25
C LEU A 749 -20.34 -61.95 14.12
N ASN A 750 -20.38 -62.15 15.45
CA ASN A 750 -20.88 -61.17 16.40
C ASN A 750 -20.02 -59.90 16.45
N SER A 751 -18.69 -60.04 16.38
CA SER A 751 -17.74 -58.91 16.31
C SER A 751 -17.98 -58.06 15.05
N THR A 752 -18.15 -58.66 13.89
CA THR A 752 -18.35 -57.97 12.61
C THR A 752 -19.70 -57.26 12.54
N ILE A 753 -20.77 -57.92 13.05
CA ILE A 753 -22.10 -57.29 13.16
C ILE A 753 -22.04 -56.04 14.06
N SER A 754 -21.38 -56.16 15.21
CA SER A 754 -21.24 -55.03 16.17
C SER A 754 -20.47 -53.88 15.57
N GLN A 755 -19.34 -54.14 14.90
CA GLN A 755 -18.53 -53.12 14.21
C GLN A 755 -19.30 -52.45 13.06
N PHE A 756 -20.04 -53.23 12.26
CA PHE A 756 -20.87 -52.72 11.17
C PHE A 756 -22.00 -51.81 11.70
N ALA A 757 -22.68 -52.26 12.77
CA ALA A 757 -23.71 -51.42 13.42
C ALA A 757 -23.15 -50.12 14.02
N SER A 758 -21.95 -50.16 14.63
CA SER A 758 -21.24 -48.98 15.13
C SER A 758 -20.86 -48.05 13.98
N LEU A 759 -20.27 -48.56 12.91
CA LEU A 759 -19.90 -47.75 11.72
C LEU A 759 -21.13 -47.06 11.09
N LEU A 760 -22.24 -47.80 10.90
CA LEU A 760 -23.48 -47.24 10.38
C LEU A 760 -24.02 -46.10 11.26
N ARG A 761 -23.98 -46.29 12.58
CA ARG A 761 -24.44 -45.28 13.54
C ARG A 761 -23.56 -44.04 13.49
N SER A 762 -22.23 -44.18 13.46
CA SER A 762 -21.26 -43.09 13.33
C SER A 762 -21.45 -42.33 12.02
N LEU A 763 -21.61 -43.01 10.89
CA LEU A 763 -21.83 -42.37 9.59
C LEU A 763 -23.13 -41.56 9.56
N LEU A 764 -24.25 -42.12 10.09
CA LEU A 764 -25.53 -41.40 10.18
C LEU A 764 -25.49 -40.20 11.15
N HIS A 765 -24.74 -40.31 12.25
CA HIS A 765 -24.59 -39.24 13.22
C HIS A 765 -23.75 -38.12 12.63
N ASN A 766 -22.58 -38.42 12.06
CA ASN A 766 -21.61 -37.49 11.53
C ASN A 766 -22.12 -36.76 10.29
N SER A 767 -22.93 -37.44 9.41
CA SER A 767 -23.48 -36.83 8.19
C SER A 767 -24.46 -35.66 8.45
N ARG A 768 -24.94 -35.49 9.68
CA ARG A 768 -25.89 -34.45 10.10
C ARG A 768 -25.19 -33.22 10.71
N LYS A 769 -23.89 -33.29 10.98
CA LYS A 769 -23.11 -32.21 11.53
C LYS A 769 -22.46 -31.37 10.40
N GLU A 770 -22.31 -30.10 10.58
CA GLU A 770 -21.56 -29.26 9.65
C GLU A 770 -20.05 -29.52 9.73
N GLU A 771 -19.53 -29.72 10.94
CA GLU A 771 -18.14 -30.03 11.24
C GLU A 771 -18.08 -31.11 12.34
N ILE A 772 -17.05 -31.96 12.28
CA ILE A 772 -16.73 -32.97 13.27
C ILE A 772 -15.28 -32.84 13.70
N ASN A 773 -14.92 -33.31 14.87
CA ASN A 773 -13.53 -33.29 15.29
C ASN A 773 -12.72 -34.37 14.53
N LEU A 774 -11.42 -34.13 14.39
CA LEU A 774 -10.52 -35.01 13.64
C LEU A 774 -10.46 -36.43 14.26
N SER A 775 -10.63 -36.53 15.58
CA SER A 775 -10.68 -37.83 16.27
C SER A 775 -11.89 -38.65 15.82
N GLU A 776 -13.09 -38.04 15.69
CA GLU A 776 -14.32 -38.70 15.19
C GLU A 776 -14.16 -39.15 13.73
N GLU A 777 -13.50 -38.35 12.86
CA GLU A 777 -13.24 -38.77 11.45
C GLU A 777 -12.26 -39.95 11.42
N ILE A 778 -11.17 -39.88 12.19
CA ILE A 778 -10.17 -40.98 12.25
C ILE A 778 -10.80 -42.28 12.79
N GLU A 779 -11.64 -42.19 13.81
CA GLU A 779 -12.32 -43.35 14.37
C GLU A 779 -13.30 -43.96 13.35
N THR A 780 -14.05 -43.14 12.64
CA THR A 780 -14.96 -43.60 11.58
C THR A 780 -14.17 -44.26 10.44
N LEU A 781 -13.04 -43.65 10.02
CA LEU A 781 -12.17 -44.25 9.00
C LEU A 781 -11.55 -45.56 9.45
N LYS A 782 -11.12 -45.65 10.70
CA LYS A 782 -10.54 -46.85 11.27
C LYS A 782 -11.59 -47.99 11.30
N ASN A 783 -12.77 -47.71 11.81
CA ASN A 783 -13.88 -48.67 11.82
C ASN A 783 -14.25 -49.16 10.41
N TYR A 784 -14.21 -48.25 9.42
CA TYR A 784 -14.43 -48.61 8.02
C TYR A 784 -13.31 -49.53 7.48
N LEU A 785 -12.06 -49.16 7.72
CA LEU A 785 -10.87 -49.88 7.25
C LEU A 785 -10.73 -51.24 7.90
N ASP A 786 -11.01 -51.36 9.20
CA ASP A 786 -11.01 -52.63 9.94
C ASP A 786 -12.07 -53.58 9.40
N LEU A 787 -13.25 -53.07 9.04
CA LEU A 787 -14.33 -53.88 8.38
C LEU A 787 -13.93 -54.34 6.98
N GLU A 788 -13.37 -53.45 6.15
CA GLU A 788 -12.88 -53.78 4.81
C GLU A 788 -11.72 -54.79 4.87
N GLN A 789 -10.81 -54.70 5.83
CA GLN A 789 -9.69 -55.61 6.03
C GLN A 789 -10.18 -56.98 6.47
N LYS A 790 -11.21 -57.09 7.30
CA LYS A 790 -11.86 -58.38 7.67
C LYS A 790 -12.54 -59.03 6.51
N MET A 791 -13.09 -58.26 5.54
CA MET A 791 -13.73 -58.76 4.36
C MET A 791 -12.76 -59.10 3.23
N ASN A 792 -11.61 -58.39 3.22
CA ASN A 792 -10.61 -58.49 2.18
C ASN A 792 -9.21 -58.41 2.82
N ALA A 793 -8.65 -59.57 3.22
CA ALA A 793 -7.43 -59.69 3.98
C ALA A 793 -6.13 -59.23 3.25
N ASN A 794 -6.25 -58.71 2.03
CA ASN A 794 -5.11 -58.43 1.16
C ASN A 794 -4.54 -57.00 1.25
N PHE A 795 -4.84 -56.27 2.30
CA PHE A 795 -4.19 -54.97 2.50
C PHE A 795 -3.92 -54.66 3.95
N GLU A 796 -2.84 -53.87 4.18
CA GLU A 796 -2.48 -53.28 5.46
C GLU A 796 -2.71 -51.76 5.39
N TYR A 797 -3.10 -51.18 6.51
CA TYR A 797 -3.22 -49.73 6.58
C TYR A 797 -2.54 -49.12 7.82
N THR A 798 -2.13 -47.88 7.69
CA THR A 798 -1.61 -47.10 8.81
C THR A 798 -2.25 -45.69 8.78
N ILE A 799 -2.68 -45.24 9.95
CA ILE A 799 -3.17 -43.87 10.13
C ILE A 799 -2.26 -43.17 11.18
N THR A 800 -1.58 -42.15 10.74
CA THR A 800 -0.66 -41.37 11.58
C THR A 800 -1.11 -39.90 11.67
N THR A 801 -0.82 -39.28 12.80
CA THR A 801 -1.17 -37.88 13.04
C THR A 801 0.05 -37.16 13.61
N GLU A 802 0.42 -36.07 12.94
CA GLU A 802 1.50 -35.14 13.35
C GLU A 802 0.89 -33.78 13.63
N THR A 803 0.13 -33.68 14.72
CA THR A 803 -0.52 -32.42 15.13
C THR A 803 0.37 -31.72 16.15
N GLN A 804 1.01 -30.62 15.74
CA GLN A 804 1.93 -29.81 16.55
C GLN A 804 1.19 -29.24 17.78
N ASN A 805 1.23 -29.97 18.94
CA ASN A 805 0.67 -29.57 20.24
C ASN A 805 -0.85 -29.26 20.27
N ILE A 806 -1.62 -29.69 19.28
CA ILE A 806 -3.08 -29.56 19.25
C ILE A 806 -3.68 -30.96 19.40
N ALA A 807 -4.61 -31.14 20.32
CA ALA A 807 -5.32 -32.41 20.48
C ALA A 807 -6.23 -32.67 19.26
N LYS A 808 -6.38 -33.93 18.84
CA LYS A 808 -7.23 -34.29 17.67
C LYS A 808 -8.69 -33.94 17.89
N GLU A 809 -9.11 -33.89 19.13
CA GLU A 809 -10.45 -33.54 19.57
C GLU A 809 -10.76 -32.06 19.38
N GLU A 810 -9.73 -31.21 19.27
CA GLU A 810 -9.83 -29.75 19.12
C GLU A 810 -9.74 -29.31 17.66
N ILE A 811 -9.45 -30.19 16.72
CA ILE A 811 -9.36 -29.88 15.29
C ILE A 811 -10.68 -30.24 14.60
N PHE A 812 -11.34 -29.24 13.99
CA PHE A 812 -12.62 -29.42 13.30
C PHE A 812 -12.44 -29.50 11.79
N ILE A 813 -13.12 -30.49 11.19
CA ILE A 813 -13.14 -30.71 9.75
C ILE A 813 -14.56 -31.02 9.28
N PRO A 814 -14.91 -30.68 8.04
CA PRO A 814 -16.16 -31.16 7.46
C PRO A 814 -16.21 -32.71 7.43
N PRO A 815 -17.33 -33.35 7.81
CA PRO A 815 -17.42 -34.80 7.91
C PRO A 815 -17.25 -35.49 6.55
N MET A 816 -16.75 -36.72 6.55
CA MET A 816 -16.60 -37.59 5.38
C MET A 816 -15.72 -36.99 4.25
N LEU A 817 -14.72 -36.19 4.62
CA LEU A 817 -13.85 -35.54 3.64
C LEU A 817 -12.78 -36.51 3.09
N VAL A 818 -12.32 -37.43 3.93
CA VAL A 818 -11.25 -38.40 3.63
C VAL A 818 -11.79 -39.71 3.04
N GLN A 819 -12.95 -40.17 3.50
CA GLN A 819 -13.53 -41.44 3.17
C GLN A 819 -13.62 -41.73 1.66
N PRO A 820 -14.02 -40.76 0.75
CA PRO A 820 -14.12 -41.05 -0.68
C PRO A 820 -12.82 -41.45 -1.35
N PHE A 821 -11.68 -40.92 -0.84
CA PHE A 821 -10.35 -41.26 -1.37
C PHE A 821 -9.89 -42.62 -0.88
N VAL A 822 -10.14 -42.94 0.38
CA VAL A 822 -9.84 -44.25 0.98
C VAL A 822 -10.64 -45.35 0.30
N GLU A 823 -11.95 -45.16 0.06
CA GLU A 823 -12.79 -46.10 -0.68
C GLU A 823 -12.25 -46.38 -2.10
N ASN A 824 -11.72 -45.33 -2.77
CA ASN A 824 -11.18 -45.48 -4.11
C ASN A 824 -9.86 -46.27 -4.10
N SER A 825 -8.98 -46.04 -3.11
CA SER A 825 -7.73 -46.78 -2.96
C SER A 825 -8.02 -48.29 -2.78
N ILE A 826 -8.96 -48.65 -1.92
CA ILE A 826 -9.30 -50.03 -1.67
C ILE A 826 -9.97 -50.72 -2.90
N LYS A 827 -10.98 -50.07 -3.50
CA LYS A 827 -11.74 -50.63 -4.62
C LYS A 827 -10.97 -50.71 -5.93
N HIS A 828 -10.10 -49.73 -6.14
CA HIS A 828 -9.48 -49.52 -7.45
C HIS A 828 -7.97 -49.67 -7.43
N GLY A 829 -7.33 -49.49 -6.26
CA GLY A 829 -5.89 -49.62 -6.09
C GLY A 829 -5.43 -51.08 -5.93
N PHE A 830 -6.11 -51.91 -5.09
CA PHE A 830 -5.63 -53.18 -4.61
C PHE A 830 -6.25 -54.40 -5.30
N LYS A 831 -6.31 -54.45 -6.62
CA LYS A 831 -6.98 -55.54 -7.33
C LYS A 831 -6.22 -56.88 -7.39
N ASN A 832 -4.87 -56.92 -7.29
CA ASN A 832 -4.09 -58.18 -7.48
C ASN A 832 -2.76 -58.20 -6.72
N SER A 833 -2.57 -57.41 -5.65
CA SER A 833 -1.32 -57.33 -4.86
C SER A 833 -1.63 -57.07 -3.38
N GLU A 834 -0.70 -57.42 -2.49
CA GLU A 834 -0.76 -56.97 -1.09
C GLU A 834 -0.76 -55.45 -1.03
N GLY A 835 -1.92 -54.88 -0.66
CA GLY A 835 -2.16 -53.45 -0.64
C GLY A 835 -1.57 -52.79 0.65
N LYS A 836 -0.91 -51.64 0.51
CA LYS A 836 -0.54 -50.82 1.66
C LYS A 836 -1.14 -49.43 1.50
N LEU A 837 -1.93 -49.03 2.49
CA LEU A 837 -2.54 -47.72 2.56
C LEU A 837 -1.98 -46.92 3.75
N SER A 838 -1.44 -45.76 3.49
CA SER A 838 -0.97 -44.86 4.54
C SER A 838 -1.77 -43.55 4.50
N ILE A 839 -2.29 -43.15 5.65
CA ILE A 839 -3.02 -41.92 5.83
C ILE A 839 -2.28 -41.09 6.88
N LEU A 840 -1.86 -39.91 6.52
CA LEU A 840 -1.14 -38.95 7.39
C LEU A 840 -1.93 -37.64 7.49
N PHE A 841 -2.27 -37.29 8.72
CA PHE A 841 -2.78 -35.95 9.03
C PHE A 841 -1.67 -35.14 9.69
N LYS A 842 -1.37 -33.99 9.12
CA LYS A 842 -0.30 -33.10 9.59
C LYS A 842 -0.82 -31.66 9.69
N THR A 843 -0.60 -31.04 10.82
CA THR A 843 -0.85 -29.60 10.95
C THR A 843 0.41 -28.80 10.61
N ASN A 844 0.25 -27.71 9.89
CA ASN A 844 1.32 -26.78 9.55
C ASN A 844 0.79 -25.34 9.63
N ASN A 845 1.23 -24.60 10.66
CA ASN A 845 0.83 -23.24 10.97
C ASN A 845 -0.72 -23.06 11.05
N ASN A 846 -1.36 -22.64 9.97
CA ASN A 846 -2.82 -22.37 9.92
C ASN A 846 -3.58 -23.37 9.06
N HIS A 847 -2.98 -24.50 8.72
CA HIS A 847 -3.61 -25.48 7.82
C HIS A 847 -3.48 -26.91 8.35
N LEU A 848 -4.49 -27.71 8.07
CA LEU A 848 -4.46 -29.15 8.18
C LEU A 848 -4.19 -29.74 6.80
N MET A 849 -3.17 -30.55 6.67
CA MET A 849 -2.83 -31.32 5.50
C MET A 849 -3.17 -32.78 5.72
N CYS A 850 -3.89 -33.39 4.80
CA CYS A 850 -4.10 -34.82 4.74
C CYS A 850 -3.39 -35.40 3.52
N THR A 851 -2.58 -36.43 3.76
CA THR A 851 -1.89 -37.21 2.72
C THR A 851 -2.32 -38.65 2.79
N ILE A 852 -2.81 -39.16 1.69
CA ILE A 852 -3.23 -40.57 1.54
C ILE A 852 -2.37 -41.18 0.44
N ILE A 853 -1.68 -42.28 0.76
CA ILE A 853 -0.78 -42.98 -0.18
C ILE A 853 -1.19 -44.44 -0.22
N ASP A 854 -1.44 -44.93 -1.38
CA ASP A 854 -1.62 -46.36 -1.65
C ASP A 854 -0.49 -46.86 -2.57
N ASN A 855 -0.18 -48.15 -2.47
CA ASN A 855 0.77 -48.84 -3.35
C ASN A 855 0.03 -49.59 -4.48
N GLY A 856 -1.10 -49.09 -4.93
CA GLY A 856 -1.95 -49.74 -5.90
C GLY A 856 -1.47 -49.58 -7.37
N ILE A 857 -2.33 -49.97 -8.30
CA ILE A 857 -2.02 -49.98 -9.76
C ILE A 857 -1.95 -48.59 -10.40
N GLY A 858 -2.21 -47.54 -9.64
CA GLY A 858 -2.24 -46.14 -10.12
C GLY A 858 -3.51 -45.79 -10.91
N ILE A 859 -3.61 -44.49 -11.21
CA ILE A 859 -4.86 -43.90 -11.79
C ILE A 859 -5.02 -44.26 -13.26
N GLU A 860 -3.93 -44.20 -14.04
CA GLU A 860 -4.01 -44.47 -15.49
C GLU A 860 -4.30 -45.93 -15.79
N GLN A 861 -3.66 -46.85 -15.07
CA GLN A 861 -3.93 -48.28 -15.23
C GLN A 861 -5.33 -48.66 -14.73
N SER A 862 -5.78 -48.05 -13.63
CA SER A 862 -7.14 -48.24 -13.13
C SER A 862 -8.20 -47.74 -14.11
N LYS A 863 -7.95 -46.64 -14.85
CA LYS A 863 -8.83 -46.14 -15.93
C LYS A 863 -8.83 -47.03 -17.15
N LYS A 864 -7.70 -47.61 -17.55
CA LYS A 864 -7.59 -48.53 -18.69
C LYS A 864 -8.31 -49.85 -18.46
N LEU A 865 -8.42 -50.30 -17.22
CA LEU A 865 -9.16 -51.50 -16.83
C LEU A 865 -10.70 -51.33 -16.77
N LYS A 866 -11.19 -50.09 -16.87
CA LYS A 866 -12.61 -49.70 -16.89
C LYS A 866 -13.13 -49.47 -18.33
N LEU A 867 -13.10 -50.48 -19.18
CA LEU A 867 -13.51 -50.37 -20.60
C LEU A 867 -15.04 -50.25 -20.83
N THR A 868 -15.91 -50.12 -19.81
CA THR A 868 -17.39 -50.14 -20.01
C THR A 868 -18.22 -49.24 -19.08
N SER A 869 -17.68 -48.16 -18.44
CA SER A 869 -18.59 -47.17 -17.82
C SER A 869 -17.98 -45.80 -17.69
N ASN A 870 -18.58 -44.81 -18.37
CA ASN A 870 -18.29 -43.37 -18.29
C ASN A 870 -18.78 -42.71 -16.97
N HIS A 871 -18.69 -43.38 -15.82
CA HIS A 871 -19.00 -42.77 -14.54
C HIS A 871 -17.72 -42.33 -13.85
N THR A 872 -17.28 -41.11 -14.12
CA THR A 872 -16.50 -40.35 -13.15
C THR A 872 -17.26 -40.33 -11.83
N SER A 873 -16.67 -40.86 -10.77
CA SER A 873 -17.32 -40.95 -9.45
C SER A 873 -17.76 -39.51 -9.06
N VAL A 874 -19.07 -39.30 -9.07
CA VAL A 874 -19.70 -38.01 -8.68
C VAL A 874 -19.21 -37.62 -7.29
N ALA A 875 -18.95 -38.58 -6.41
CA ALA A 875 -18.42 -38.38 -5.08
C ALA A 875 -17.07 -37.66 -5.06
N LEU A 876 -16.12 -38.03 -5.95
CA LEU A 876 -14.79 -37.34 -6.02
C LEU A 876 -14.88 -35.91 -6.50
N LYS A 877 -15.78 -35.64 -7.47
CA LYS A 877 -15.95 -34.26 -7.97
C LYS A 877 -16.55 -33.35 -6.91
N VAL A 878 -17.59 -33.81 -6.23
CA VAL A 878 -18.23 -33.07 -5.13
C VAL A 878 -17.24 -32.85 -3.96
N THR A 879 -16.45 -33.87 -3.61
CA THR A 879 -15.44 -33.72 -2.54
C THR A 879 -14.35 -32.74 -2.93
N LYS A 880 -13.92 -32.70 -4.19
CA LYS A 880 -12.99 -31.71 -4.71
C LYS A 880 -13.54 -30.30 -4.60
N GLU A 881 -14.74 -30.05 -5.12
CA GLU A 881 -15.42 -28.75 -5.04
C GLU A 881 -15.63 -28.34 -3.58
N ARG A 882 -15.94 -29.29 -2.70
CA ARG A 882 -16.10 -29.03 -1.26
C ARG A 882 -14.80 -28.60 -0.59
N ILE A 883 -13.65 -29.23 -0.92
CA ILE A 883 -12.33 -28.84 -0.40
C ILE A 883 -11.94 -27.45 -0.91
N GLU A 884 -12.05 -27.21 -2.21
CA GLU A 884 -11.64 -25.95 -2.84
C GLU A 884 -12.49 -24.74 -2.39
N ASN A 885 -13.75 -24.97 -2.00
CA ASN A 885 -14.65 -23.92 -1.50
C ASN A 885 -14.50 -23.60 0.00
N LEU A 886 -13.66 -24.31 0.75
CA LEU A 886 -13.46 -24.05 2.17
C LEU A 886 -12.65 -22.74 2.43
N SER A 887 -11.74 -22.41 1.55
CA SER A 887 -10.95 -21.18 1.61
C SER A 887 -10.15 -20.99 0.32
N GLU A 888 -9.72 -19.76 0.02
CA GLU A 888 -8.82 -19.45 -1.10
C GLU A 888 -7.46 -20.17 -1.01
N THR A 889 -7.07 -20.62 0.18
CA THR A 889 -5.82 -21.35 0.42
C THR A 889 -5.98 -22.87 0.39
N SER A 890 -7.20 -23.37 0.21
CA SER A 890 -7.49 -24.81 0.14
C SER A 890 -7.19 -25.37 -1.25
N TRP A 891 -6.61 -26.53 -1.29
CA TRP A 891 -6.30 -27.22 -2.55
C TRP A 891 -6.32 -28.74 -2.41
N LEU A 892 -6.55 -29.40 -3.53
CA LEU A 892 -6.45 -30.86 -3.66
C LEU A 892 -5.52 -31.23 -4.81
N LYS A 893 -4.58 -32.14 -4.58
CA LYS A 893 -3.68 -32.72 -5.59
C LYS A 893 -3.72 -34.23 -5.54
N ILE A 894 -3.91 -34.85 -6.70
CA ILE A 894 -3.87 -36.30 -6.86
C ILE A 894 -2.75 -36.61 -7.86
N LYS A 895 -1.79 -37.44 -7.47
CA LYS A 895 -0.62 -37.81 -8.27
C LYS A 895 -0.36 -39.29 -8.18
N GLU A 896 0.22 -39.87 -9.21
CA GLU A 896 0.76 -41.24 -9.14
C GLU A 896 2.14 -41.23 -8.46
N THR A 897 2.44 -42.25 -7.73
CA THR A 897 3.77 -42.49 -7.14
C THR A 897 4.57 -43.40 -8.07
N PHE A 898 5.86 -43.08 -8.19
CA PHE A 898 6.77 -43.79 -9.08
C PHE A 898 8.01 -44.30 -8.32
N GLU A 899 8.40 -45.53 -8.58
CA GLU A 899 9.70 -46.07 -8.14
C GLU A 899 10.38 -46.71 -9.36
N LYS A 900 11.61 -46.35 -9.68
CA LYS A 900 12.37 -46.82 -10.86
C LYS A 900 11.58 -46.74 -12.19
N ASN A 901 10.86 -45.64 -12.42
CA ASN A 901 10.01 -45.42 -13.60
C ASN A 901 8.78 -46.33 -13.76
N GLN A 902 8.42 -47.10 -12.73
CA GLN A 902 7.16 -47.85 -12.70
C GLN A 902 6.19 -47.20 -11.71
N ILE A 903 4.89 -47.20 -12.07
CA ILE A 903 3.82 -46.69 -11.20
C ILE A 903 3.71 -47.63 -10.01
N THR A 904 3.89 -47.12 -8.79
CA THR A 904 3.85 -47.86 -7.53
C THR A 904 2.67 -47.51 -6.65
N GLY A 905 1.71 -46.72 -7.14
CA GLY A 905 0.53 -46.34 -6.38
C GLY A 905 -0.05 -44.97 -6.72
N THR A 906 -0.90 -44.50 -5.82
CA THR A 906 -1.49 -43.19 -5.90
C THR A 906 -1.23 -42.36 -4.62
N LYS A 907 -0.91 -41.10 -4.76
CA LYS A 907 -0.80 -40.13 -3.66
C LYS A 907 -1.89 -39.07 -3.82
N VAL A 908 -2.75 -38.94 -2.84
CA VAL A 908 -3.73 -37.86 -2.70
C VAL A 908 -3.27 -36.93 -1.58
N GLU A 909 -3.19 -35.66 -1.86
CA GLU A 909 -2.85 -34.63 -0.88
C GLU A 909 -3.86 -33.49 -0.96
N PHE A 910 -4.38 -33.09 0.15
CA PHE A 910 -5.19 -31.86 0.23
C PHE A 910 -4.87 -31.06 1.49
N GLN A 911 -5.10 -29.77 1.38
CA GLN A 911 -4.91 -28.81 2.44
C GLN A 911 -6.21 -28.04 2.67
N ILE A 912 -6.55 -27.84 3.94
CA ILE A 912 -7.69 -27.05 4.39
C ILE A 912 -7.27 -26.13 5.54
N PRO A 913 -8.00 -25.02 5.80
CA PRO A 913 -7.72 -24.18 6.96
C PRO A 913 -7.82 -25.01 8.25
N LEU A 914 -6.91 -24.76 9.18
CA LEU A 914 -6.96 -25.34 10.50
C LEU A 914 -8.02 -24.59 11.31
N LYS A 915 -9.08 -25.28 11.71
CA LYS A 915 -10.11 -24.76 12.61
C LYS A 915 -9.98 -25.43 13.97
N THR A 916 -9.88 -24.65 15.01
CA THR A 916 -9.82 -25.09 16.40
C THR A 916 -10.82 -24.31 17.23
N ASP A 917 -11.13 -24.80 18.43
CA ASP A 917 -12.06 -24.14 19.38
C ASP A 917 -11.50 -22.82 20.01
N TYR A 918 -10.31 -22.36 19.59
CA TYR A 918 -9.65 -21.14 20.10
C TYR A 918 -9.48 -20.09 19.02
#